data_e9828202d440e172a45408829340d397
#
_entry.id   e9828202d440e172a45408829340d397
#
_cell.length_a   1.000
_cell.length_b   1.000
_cell.length_c   1.000
_cell.angle_alpha   90.00
_cell.angle_beta   90.00
_cell.angle_gamma   90.00
#
_symmetry.space_group_name_H-M   'P 1'
#
loop_
_entity.id
_entity.type
_entity.pdbx_description
1 polymer ?
#
loop_
_entity_poly.entity_id
_entity_poly.type
_entity_poly.pdbx_seq_one_letter_code
_entity_poly.pdbx_strand_id
1 'polypeptide(L)'
;MALRRHQMSRWTHPFASAIFLQCVAVSASHAVELNDVATDIDATELAQLNLDSYNPDDDEDGLDLYLDVTLNGASAGLTHFYYRDDQLWASPKILQQLGFVVPANNAEAILLNSLPDLKIDYDAQQQTLNLIAPLDILNLNTTVRSTRTNKRPQATSSSGMLLNYNIYGSQTQDSMKSLSAYTELRAFNKLGVLSSTALTSANSGTGNNSDWDRHSVRLDTSWSQSFPDKLITVRAGDILTSALSWTRPTRLGGLQIGTNFSLQPYRSTTPLPSFFGTATLPSAVELYVNGLKQYNGDVPAGPFELNTAPSFSGAGTAQLIVTDALGQSTTLNFSLYDAHRLLQSDLSDWSVELGTVRKSYGIHSFDYGSDIAASGTWRYGVSDRFTAETHVEVTNGLSNGGIAGTWLLGKSGGILFASLAGSESQGQKGMQYSANYSWNDSRFNFGLSALGAYGNYRDVGTQYGSAPASRSEQISTGYSTESMGRFGISYNQVSQSERDKAQFASAYWSKSFGRKLSLSANYNHDISSAENNSLYVSASLSLDRSISLSSSVQHTDNDTLFATDLSKPASNTGGIGWRAQARHRLNTGKNNKDSTSGVAELNYRGHYGQIQAGIAGDGGDYSSYASATGAVVTMGGGLFATRQINSGFAVVSTSGIANIPVSLQNSAIGTTNSKGLLLVTPLNAYQENKIGIDPMQLPADLRIDKVNI
;
A
#
# COMPACT_ATOMS: atom_id res chain seq x y z
N MET A 1 -66.78 -27.72 1.59
CA MET A 1 -66.79 -28.86 2.52
C MET A 1 -65.45 -28.93 3.26
N ALA A 2 -65.50 -28.61 4.54
CA ALA A 2 -64.61 -28.89 5.67
C ALA A 2 -63.06 -28.76 5.49
N LEU A 3 -62.46 -27.67 6.00
CA LEU A 3 -61.80 -27.45 7.29
C LEU A 3 -60.87 -28.59 7.79
N ARG A 4 -59.57 -28.28 7.82
CA ARG A 4 -58.74 -28.53 9.02
C ARG A 4 -57.58 -27.55 9.12
N ARG A 5 -57.63 -26.70 10.16
CA ARG A 5 -56.54 -25.93 10.74
C ARG A 5 -55.59 -26.91 11.44
N HIS A 6 -54.26 -26.70 11.22
CA HIS A 6 -53.27 -27.12 12.19
C HIS A 6 -52.44 -25.92 12.60
N GLN A 7 -52.56 -25.60 13.88
CA GLN A 7 -51.67 -24.68 14.61
C GLN A 7 -50.26 -25.26 14.57
N MET A 8 -49.29 -24.44 14.16
CA MET A 8 -47.91 -24.66 14.56
C MET A 8 -47.41 -23.47 15.36
N SER A 9 -46.96 -23.82 16.52
CA SER A 9 -46.47 -22.98 17.63
C SER A 9 -45.29 -22.08 17.17
N ARG A 10 -45.35 -20.86 17.62
CA ARG A 10 -44.23 -19.89 17.64
C ARG A 10 -43.09 -20.46 18.48
N TRP A 11 -41.95 -20.71 17.85
CA TRP A 11 -40.66 -20.77 18.52
C TRP A 11 -39.82 -19.62 18.02
N THR A 12 -39.85 -18.53 18.79
CA THR A 12 -38.87 -17.45 18.71
C THR A 12 -37.64 -17.92 19.48
N HIS A 13 -36.55 -18.15 18.82
CA HIS A 13 -35.25 -18.29 19.45
C HIS A 13 -34.38 -17.07 19.14
N PRO A 14 -33.86 -16.40 20.18
CA PRO A 14 -32.90 -15.31 20.04
C PRO A 14 -31.49 -15.92 19.92
N PHE A 15 -31.03 -16.22 18.72
CA PHE A 15 -29.67 -16.74 18.51
C PHE A 15 -28.68 -15.69 17.98
N ALA A 16 -29.12 -14.46 17.72
CA ALA A 16 -28.25 -13.43 17.18
C ALA A 16 -27.54 -12.56 18.24
N SER A 17 -27.99 -12.61 19.52
CA SER A 17 -27.43 -11.74 20.56
C SER A 17 -26.36 -12.38 21.46
N ALA A 18 -26.15 -13.69 21.36
CA ALA A 18 -25.22 -14.40 22.26
C ALA A 18 -23.80 -14.56 21.69
N ILE A 19 -23.63 -14.44 20.38
CA ILE A 19 -22.29 -14.61 19.74
C ILE A 19 -21.48 -13.31 19.80
N PHE A 20 -22.12 -12.15 19.89
CA PHE A 20 -21.42 -10.87 19.95
C PHE A 20 -20.87 -10.51 21.33
N LEU A 21 -21.40 -11.10 22.41
CA LEU A 21 -20.94 -10.81 23.79
C LEU A 21 -19.84 -11.78 24.27
N GLN A 22 -19.67 -12.94 23.64
CA GLN A 22 -18.63 -13.89 24.05
C GLN A 22 -17.27 -13.67 23.37
N CYS A 23 -17.21 -12.98 22.24
CA CYS A 23 -15.93 -12.61 21.63
C CYS A 23 -15.27 -11.36 22.25
N VAL A 24 -16.01 -10.56 23.04
CA VAL A 24 -15.47 -9.37 23.71
C VAL A 24 -14.95 -9.69 25.13
N ALA A 25 -15.30 -10.84 25.70
CA ALA A 25 -14.93 -11.21 27.08
C ALA A 25 -13.62 -12.05 27.18
N VAL A 26 -12.96 -12.41 26.09
CA VAL A 26 -11.71 -13.20 26.11
C VAL A 26 -10.45 -12.34 25.89
N SER A 27 -10.58 -11.05 25.64
CA SER A 27 -9.44 -10.16 25.40
C SER A 27 -8.97 -9.33 26.60
N ALA A 28 -9.33 -9.71 27.83
CA ALA A 28 -8.94 -8.95 29.02
C ALA A 28 -8.07 -9.72 30.03
N SER A 29 -7.41 -10.79 29.63
CA SER A 29 -6.46 -11.45 30.53
C SER A 29 -5.40 -12.25 29.78
N HIS A 30 -4.53 -11.60 29.07
CA HIS A 30 -3.14 -11.97 28.79
C HIS A 30 -2.52 -10.78 28.04
N ALA A 31 -2.25 -9.71 28.78
CA ALA A 31 -1.13 -8.87 28.45
C ALA A 31 0.12 -9.74 28.72
N VAL A 32 0.55 -10.49 27.73
CA VAL A 32 1.90 -11.02 27.70
C VAL A 32 2.77 -9.80 27.44
N GLU A 33 3.47 -9.37 28.47
CA GLU A 33 4.59 -8.46 28.35
C GLU A 33 5.51 -8.99 27.25
N LEU A 34 5.61 -8.23 26.15
CA LEU A 34 6.59 -8.41 25.09
C LEU A 34 7.97 -8.01 25.63
N ASN A 35 8.50 -8.79 26.55
CA ASN A 35 9.86 -8.70 27.04
C ASN A 35 10.66 -9.97 26.82
N ASP A 36 10.20 -10.93 26.04
CA ASP A 36 10.91 -12.19 25.86
C ASP A 36 11.17 -12.53 24.38
N VAL A 37 12.11 -11.83 23.74
CA VAL A 37 13.04 -12.44 22.75
C VAL A 37 14.39 -11.71 22.84
N ALA A 38 14.98 -11.73 23.99
CA ALA A 38 16.40 -11.53 24.17
C ALA A 38 16.90 -12.76 24.93
N THR A 39 17.64 -13.61 24.20
CA THR A 39 18.49 -14.65 24.76
C THR A 39 17.94 -15.38 25.99
N ASP A 40 17.37 -16.57 25.76
CA ASP A 40 17.09 -17.56 26.80
C ASP A 40 18.41 -18.03 27.46
N ILE A 41 18.93 -17.21 28.35
CA ILE A 41 19.53 -17.77 29.59
C ILE A 41 18.43 -17.55 30.63
N ASP A 42 17.79 -18.63 31.00
CA ASP A 42 16.82 -18.67 32.09
C ASP A 42 17.47 -18.04 33.34
N ALA A 43 16.80 -17.05 33.95
CA ALA A 43 17.26 -16.47 35.21
C ALA A 43 17.49 -17.54 36.29
N THR A 44 16.92 -18.73 36.09
CA THR A 44 17.12 -19.95 36.88
C THR A 44 18.52 -20.57 36.65
N GLU A 45 19.09 -20.45 35.46
CA GLU A 45 20.41 -20.96 35.14
C GLU A 45 21.52 -20.07 35.71
N LEU A 46 21.32 -18.75 35.67
CA LEU A 46 22.19 -17.77 36.35
C LEU A 46 22.08 -17.83 37.89
N ALA A 47 20.91 -18.18 38.43
CA ALA A 47 20.76 -18.40 39.88
C ALA A 47 21.48 -19.63 40.42
N GLN A 48 21.96 -20.49 39.54
CA GLN A 48 22.80 -21.69 39.90
C GLN A 48 24.31 -21.42 39.82
N LEU A 49 24.70 -20.21 39.34
CA LEU A 49 26.11 -19.80 39.38
C LEU A 49 26.55 -19.58 40.82
N ASN A 50 27.53 -20.38 41.24
CA ASN A 50 28.18 -20.19 42.54
C ASN A 50 29.16 -19.01 42.44
N LEU A 51 28.61 -17.79 42.58
CA LEU A 51 29.43 -16.58 42.60
C LEU A 51 30.10 -16.41 43.96
N ASP A 52 31.41 -16.27 43.95
CA ASP A 52 32.14 -15.96 45.17
C ASP A 52 31.69 -14.57 45.68
N SER A 53 31.33 -14.51 46.93
CA SER A 53 30.82 -13.29 47.59
C SER A 53 31.42 -13.13 48.97
N TYR A 54 31.62 -11.88 49.39
CA TYR A 54 32.05 -11.54 50.72
C TYR A 54 31.40 -10.25 51.20
N ASN A 55 31.51 -9.96 52.53
CA ASN A 55 31.05 -8.67 53.11
C ASN A 55 32.25 -7.75 53.31
N PRO A 56 32.36 -6.62 52.59
CA PRO A 56 33.47 -5.67 52.72
C PRO A 56 33.54 -4.98 54.08
N ASP A 57 32.44 -4.83 54.81
CA ASP A 57 32.37 -4.11 56.10
C ASP A 57 32.97 -4.93 57.25
N ASP A 58 33.19 -6.23 57.06
CA ASP A 58 33.77 -7.12 58.07
C ASP A 58 35.29 -7.29 57.94
N ASP A 59 35.96 -6.56 57.02
CA ASP A 59 37.33 -6.79 56.64
C ASP A 59 38.18 -5.49 56.69
N GLU A 60 39.16 -5.45 57.64
CA GLU A 60 40.04 -4.30 57.81
C GLU A 60 41.15 -4.23 56.73
N ASP A 61 41.34 -5.24 55.88
CA ASP A 61 42.41 -5.31 54.87
C ASP A 61 41.93 -5.01 53.42
N GLY A 62 40.66 -4.72 53.18
CA GLY A 62 40.10 -4.36 51.85
C GLY A 62 40.36 -2.93 51.46
N LEU A 63 40.67 -2.65 50.19
CA LEU A 63 40.92 -1.29 49.63
C LEU A 63 39.77 -0.85 48.74
N ASP A 64 39.20 0.34 49.00
CA ASP A 64 38.21 1.02 48.13
C ASP A 64 38.93 1.64 46.94
N LEU A 65 38.54 1.24 45.72
CA LEU A 65 39.07 1.77 44.47
C LEU A 65 37.97 2.43 43.65
N TYR A 66 38.30 3.56 43.08
CA TYR A 66 37.48 4.26 42.05
C TYR A 66 38.23 4.19 40.75
N LEU A 67 37.69 3.37 39.81
CA LEU A 67 38.34 3.08 38.53
C LEU A 67 37.53 3.66 37.38
N ASP A 68 38.24 4.19 36.39
CA ASP A 68 37.60 4.54 35.10
C ASP A 68 37.38 3.28 34.30
N VAL A 69 36.09 2.90 34.17
CA VAL A 69 35.69 1.60 33.59
C VAL A 69 35.32 1.74 32.12
N THR A 70 35.84 0.83 31.32
CA THR A 70 35.33 0.55 29.99
C THR A 70 34.71 -0.85 29.93
N LEU A 71 33.50 -0.96 29.41
CA LEU A 71 32.82 -2.23 29.18
C LEU A 71 32.62 -2.44 27.69
N ASN A 72 33.19 -3.52 27.15
CA ASN A 72 33.17 -3.81 25.70
C ASN A 72 33.55 -2.59 24.84
N GLY A 73 34.57 -1.83 25.28
CA GLY A 73 35.07 -0.64 24.60
C GLY A 73 34.22 0.62 24.74
N ALA A 74 33.10 0.57 25.47
CA ALA A 74 32.29 1.74 25.79
C ALA A 74 32.64 2.23 27.18
N SER A 75 32.90 3.56 27.37
CA SER A 75 33.17 4.14 28.68
C SER A 75 31.94 4.06 29.57
N ALA A 76 32.08 3.47 30.74
CA ALA A 76 31.07 3.36 31.79
C ALA A 76 31.31 4.40 32.91
N GLY A 77 32.39 5.17 32.80
CA GLY A 77 32.76 6.20 33.76
C GLY A 77 33.40 5.70 35.05
N LEU A 78 33.56 6.61 35.98
CA LEU A 78 34.22 6.32 37.28
C LEU A 78 33.28 5.46 38.15
N THR A 79 33.75 4.27 38.55
CA THR A 79 32.94 3.26 39.24
C THR A 79 33.69 2.69 40.42
N HIS A 80 32.99 2.41 41.52
CA HIS A 80 33.54 1.92 42.76
C HIS A 80 33.71 0.42 42.78
N PHE A 81 34.87 -0.08 43.24
CA PHE A 81 35.22 -1.48 43.41
C PHE A 81 35.94 -1.69 44.74
N TYR A 82 35.87 -2.91 45.27
CA TYR A 82 36.66 -3.35 46.37
C TYR A 82 37.84 -4.15 45.85
N TYR A 83 39.03 -3.97 46.41
CA TYR A 83 40.24 -4.72 46.03
C TYR A 83 40.77 -5.45 47.25
N ARG A 84 40.90 -6.78 47.13
CA ARG A 84 41.36 -7.66 48.19
C ARG A 84 42.00 -8.88 47.57
N ASP A 85 43.09 -9.43 48.17
CA ASP A 85 43.79 -10.64 47.76
C ASP A 85 44.12 -10.64 46.26
N ASP A 86 44.60 -9.51 45.73
CA ASP A 86 44.86 -9.32 44.29
C ASP A 86 43.63 -9.50 43.38
N GLN A 87 42.41 -9.35 43.90
CA GLN A 87 41.17 -9.54 43.20
C GLN A 87 40.24 -8.32 43.34
N LEU A 88 39.44 -8.08 42.27
CA LEU A 88 38.43 -7.00 42.23
C LEU A 88 37.02 -7.56 42.54
N TRP A 89 36.33 -6.86 43.41
CA TRP A 89 34.99 -7.15 43.86
C TRP A 89 34.10 -5.95 43.60
N ALA A 90 32.84 -6.20 43.26
CA ALA A 90 31.85 -5.18 43.03
C ALA A 90 30.52 -5.46 43.70
N SER A 91 29.83 -4.45 44.22
CA SER A 91 28.48 -4.64 44.73
C SER A 91 27.50 -5.06 43.60
N PRO A 92 26.46 -5.87 43.89
CA PRO A 92 25.44 -6.23 42.90
C PRO A 92 24.82 -5.01 42.23
N LYS A 93 24.64 -3.92 42.98
CA LYS A 93 24.09 -2.67 42.45
C LYS A 93 25.01 -2.04 41.40
N ILE A 94 26.29 -2.06 41.59
CA ILE A 94 27.28 -1.55 40.62
C ILE A 94 27.32 -2.41 39.40
N LEU A 95 27.32 -3.74 39.55
CA LEU A 95 27.25 -4.66 38.41
C LEU A 95 25.98 -4.47 37.56
N GLN A 96 24.81 -4.26 38.23
CA GLN A 96 23.57 -3.91 37.52
C GLN A 96 23.64 -2.55 36.81
N GLN A 97 24.29 -1.54 37.40
CA GLN A 97 24.51 -0.24 36.75
C GLN A 97 25.43 -0.35 35.54
N LEU A 98 26.41 -1.23 35.59
CA LEU A 98 27.26 -1.56 34.45
C LEU A 98 26.56 -2.41 33.40
N GLY A 99 25.35 -2.92 33.69
CA GLY A 99 24.53 -3.71 32.76
C GLY A 99 24.68 -5.21 32.90
N PHE A 100 25.33 -5.73 33.95
CA PHE A 100 25.40 -7.17 34.19
C PHE A 100 24.08 -7.74 34.74
N VAL A 101 23.71 -8.93 34.30
CA VAL A 101 22.65 -9.72 34.91
C VAL A 101 23.22 -10.37 36.18
N VAL A 102 22.75 -9.96 37.34
CA VAL A 102 23.22 -10.45 38.63
C VAL A 102 22.07 -11.10 39.36
N PRO A 103 22.22 -12.32 39.89
CA PRO A 103 21.20 -12.98 40.69
C PRO A 103 20.86 -12.18 41.93
N ALA A 104 19.58 -12.19 42.32
CA ALA A 104 19.10 -11.52 43.52
C ALA A 104 19.53 -12.36 44.77
N ASN A 105 20.78 -12.34 45.09
CA ASN A 105 21.31 -12.89 46.32
C ASN A 105 21.68 -11.74 47.27
N ASN A 106 21.70 -12.02 48.57
CA ASN A 106 22.01 -11.05 49.62
C ASN A 106 23.54 -10.81 49.78
N ALA A 107 24.30 -11.04 48.71
CA ALA A 107 25.75 -10.79 48.73
C ALA A 107 26.01 -9.27 48.71
N GLU A 108 26.88 -8.78 49.58
CA GLU A 108 27.24 -7.37 49.58
C GLU A 108 28.27 -7.04 48.50
N ALA A 109 29.15 -7.99 48.13
CA ALA A 109 30.08 -7.88 47.01
C ALA A 109 30.23 -9.24 46.28
N ILE A 110 30.48 -9.16 44.95
CA ILE A 110 30.68 -10.31 44.06
C ILE A 110 32.06 -10.17 43.44
N LEU A 111 32.79 -11.27 43.38
CA LEU A 111 34.09 -11.37 42.72
C LEU A 111 33.94 -11.24 41.19
N LEU A 112 34.62 -10.26 40.55
CA LEU A 112 34.54 -10.10 39.09
C LEU A 112 34.99 -11.36 38.33
N ASN A 113 36.03 -12.05 38.79
CA ASN A 113 36.54 -13.29 38.17
C ASN A 113 35.56 -14.47 38.27
N SER A 114 34.52 -14.39 39.09
CA SER A 114 33.47 -15.42 39.19
C SER A 114 32.42 -15.29 38.07
N LEU A 115 32.38 -14.15 37.38
CA LEU A 115 31.45 -13.96 36.28
C LEU A 115 31.89 -14.75 35.06
N PRO A 116 30.98 -15.46 34.38
CA PRO A 116 31.31 -16.35 33.27
C PRO A 116 31.96 -15.59 32.11
N ASP A 117 33.09 -16.11 31.62
CA ASP A 117 33.84 -15.62 30.44
C ASP A 117 34.16 -14.13 30.43
N LEU A 118 34.11 -13.48 31.61
CA LEU A 118 34.51 -12.07 31.77
C LEU A 118 36.07 -11.97 31.70
N LYS A 119 36.55 -11.15 30.78
CA LYS A 119 37.97 -10.77 30.72
C LYS A 119 38.19 -9.45 31.42
N ILE A 120 39.12 -9.41 32.35
CA ILE A 120 39.41 -8.27 33.19
C ILE A 120 40.86 -7.85 32.90
N ASP A 121 41.01 -6.54 32.54
CA ASP A 121 42.32 -5.91 32.37
C ASP A 121 42.34 -4.67 33.24
N TYR A 122 43.09 -4.75 34.36
CA TYR A 122 43.18 -3.73 35.39
C TYR A 122 44.57 -3.10 35.40
N ASP A 123 44.64 -1.78 35.17
CA ASP A 123 45.84 -0.98 35.27
C ASP A 123 45.81 -0.14 36.56
N ALA A 124 46.57 -0.57 37.56
CA ALA A 124 46.67 0.12 38.86
C ALA A 124 47.36 1.48 38.77
N GLN A 125 48.24 1.72 37.77
CA GLN A 125 48.94 2.98 37.62
C GLN A 125 48.06 4.06 37.02
N GLN A 126 47.22 3.67 36.08
CA GLN A 126 46.25 4.59 35.40
C GLN A 126 44.89 4.59 36.08
N GLN A 127 44.61 3.74 37.04
CA GLN A 127 43.33 3.53 37.69
C GLN A 127 42.21 3.24 36.67
N THR A 128 42.52 2.42 35.69
CA THR A 128 41.57 2.01 34.64
C THR A 128 41.24 0.55 34.72
N LEU A 129 39.99 0.22 34.41
CA LEU A 129 39.49 -1.14 34.36
C LEU A 129 38.78 -1.40 33.03
N ASN A 130 39.35 -2.28 32.20
CA ASN A 130 38.75 -2.67 30.94
C ASN A 130 38.09 -4.07 31.10
N LEU A 131 36.77 -4.08 30.95
CA LEU A 131 35.95 -5.30 31.05
C LEU A 131 35.48 -5.70 29.65
N ILE A 132 35.76 -6.95 29.24
CA ILE A 132 35.23 -7.55 28.05
C ILE A 132 34.29 -8.67 28.48
N ALA A 133 32.99 -8.42 28.39
CA ALA A 133 31.94 -9.33 28.84
C ALA A 133 31.18 -9.91 27.63
N PRO A 134 30.86 -11.21 27.62
CA PRO A 134 29.92 -11.78 26.67
C PRO A 134 28.53 -11.16 26.87
N LEU A 135 27.75 -11.09 25.79
CA LEU A 135 26.46 -10.35 25.79
C LEU A 135 25.36 -11.06 26.57
N ASP A 136 25.47 -12.35 26.74
CA ASP A 136 24.55 -13.22 27.49
C ASP A 136 24.50 -12.94 28.99
N ILE A 137 25.59 -12.39 29.56
CA ILE A 137 25.61 -11.94 30.97
C ILE A 137 25.29 -10.46 31.15
N LEU A 138 24.93 -9.74 30.07
CA LEU A 138 24.63 -8.31 30.09
C LEU A 138 23.15 -8.04 29.79
N ASN A 139 22.47 -7.30 30.68
CA ASN A 139 21.13 -6.77 30.48
C ASN A 139 21.22 -5.36 29.83
N LEU A 140 21.55 -5.33 28.54
CA LEU A 140 21.65 -4.09 27.79
C LEU A 140 20.33 -3.75 27.11
N ASN A 141 19.93 -2.49 27.15
CA ASN A 141 18.77 -2.02 26.40
C ASN A 141 18.98 -2.23 24.89
N THR A 142 18.02 -2.85 24.23
CA THR A 142 18.07 -3.04 22.76
C THR A 142 18.01 -1.69 22.05
N THR A 143 19.01 -1.41 21.22
CA THR A 143 19.03 -0.20 20.41
C THR A 143 18.17 -0.39 19.16
N VAL A 144 17.01 0.25 19.08
CA VAL A 144 16.12 0.19 17.91
C VAL A 144 16.52 1.26 16.90
N ARG A 145 16.83 0.85 15.67
CA ARG A 145 17.08 1.72 14.51
C ARG A 145 16.00 1.49 13.45
N SER A 146 15.41 2.57 12.96
CA SER A 146 14.41 2.51 11.89
C SER A 146 14.82 3.40 10.72
N THR A 147 14.66 2.92 9.51
CA THR A 147 14.92 3.68 8.27
C THR A 147 13.85 4.72 7.99
N ARG A 148 12.69 4.66 8.67
CA ARG A 148 11.59 5.64 8.51
C ARG A 148 11.63 6.68 9.63
N THR A 149 11.56 7.93 9.24
CA THR A 149 11.36 9.06 10.17
C THR A 149 9.90 9.12 10.61
N ASN A 150 9.64 9.04 11.90
CA ASN A 150 8.30 9.27 12.48
C ASN A 150 7.98 10.78 12.60
N LYS A 151 8.72 11.65 11.91
CA LYS A 151 8.47 13.09 11.96
C LYS A 151 7.16 13.39 11.23
N ARG A 152 6.21 13.91 11.96
CA ARG A 152 4.86 14.21 11.50
C ARG A 152 4.82 15.57 10.83
N PRO A 153 4.57 15.69 9.53
CA PRO A 153 4.36 16.98 8.90
C PRO A 153 3.04 17.59 9.38
N GLN A 154 3.04 18.91 9.61
CA GLN A 154 1.80 19.63 9.90
C GLN A 154 1.05 19.89 8.58
N ALA A 155 -0.13 19.30 8.45
CA ALA A 155 -0.99 19.56 7.30
C ALA A 155 -1.58 20.97 7.39
N THR A 156 -1.40 21.78 6.36
CA THR A 156 -2.03 23.10 6.21
C THR A 156 -3.18 23.01 5.23
N SER A 157 -4.25 23.79 5.47
CA SER A 157 -5.39 23.89 4.58
C SER A 157 -5.76 25.34 4.32
N SER A 158 -6.20 25.63 3.11
CA SER A 158 -6.70 26.95 2.70
C SER A 158 -8.07 26.79 2.06
N SER A 159 -8.83 27.88 1.92
CA SER A 159 -10.13 27.86 1.25
C SER A 159 -9.98 28.14 -0.23
N GLY A 160 -10.80 27.48 -1.05
CA GLY A 160 -10.81 27.68 -2.49
C GLY A 160 -11.81 26.79 -3.21
N MET A 161 -11.80 26.90 -4.52
CA MET A 161 -12.60 26.05 -5.42
C MET A 161 -11.72 25.53 -6.56
N LEU A 162 -12.04 24.34 -7.03
CA LEU A 162 -11.37 23.65 -8.12
C LEU A 162 -12.42 23.06 -9.05
N LEU A 163 -12.31 23.33 -10.35
CA LEU A 163 -13.05 22.65 -11.39
C LEU A 163 -12.11 21.85 -12.26
N ASN A 164 -12.13 20.52 -12.15
CA ASN A 164 -11.54 19.62 -13.12
C ASN A 164 -12.49 19.38 -14.28
N TYR A 165 -11.96 19.32 -15.49
CA TYR A 165 -12.76 19.03 -16.68
C TYR A 165 -12.02 18.06 -17.62
N ASN A 166 -12.81 17.23 -18.31
CA ASN A 166 -12.40 16.42 -19.44
C ASN A 166 -13.50 16.51 -20.49
N ILE A 167 -13.20 17.17 -21.61
CA ILE A 167 -14.12 17.39 -22.70
C ILE A 167 -13.65 16.56 -23.87
N TYR A 168 -14.55 15.80 -24.48
CA TYR A 168 -14.28 14.93 -25.63
C TYR A 168 -15.34 15.20 -26.71
N GLY A 169 -14.88 15.38 -27.94
CA GLY A 169 -15.74 15.48 -29.11
C GLY A 169 -15.29 14.53 -30.21
N SER A 170 -16.24 13.94 -30.92
CA SER A 170 -15.96 13.10 -32.10
C SER A 170 -16.98 13.36 -33.20
N GLN A 171 -16.54 13.08 -34.41
CA GLN A 171 -17.38 13.12 -35.61
C GLN A 171 -17.01 11.93 -36.51
N THR A 172 -18.05 11.19 -36.94
CA THR A 172 -17.92 10.13 -37.95
C THR A 172 -18.12 10.66 -39.36
N GLN A 173 -17.74 9.87 -40.36
CA GLN A 173 -17.96 10.18 -41.78
C GLN A 173 -19.43 10.46 -42.10
N ASP A 174 -20.35 9.71 -41.51
CA ASP A 174 -21.79 9.88 -41.66
C ASP A 174 -22.36 11.10 -40.93
N SER A 175 -21.49 12.03 -40.52
CA SER A 175 -21.84 13.27 -39.84
C SER A 175 -22.46 13.11 -38.46
N MET A 176 -22.45 11.91 -37.85
CA MET A 176 -22.76 11.76 -36.42
C MET A 176 -21.73 12.50 -35.59
N LYS A 177 -22.20 13.36 -34.72
CA LYS A 177 -21.36 14.14 -33.80
C LYS A 177 -21.67 13.73 -32.39
N SER A 178 -20.64 13.57 -31.58
CA SER A 178 -20.77 13.35 -30.14
C SER A 178 -19.89 14.36 -29.40
N LEU A 179 -20.45 14.96 -28.37
CA LEU A 179 -19.73 15.82 -27.43
C LEU A 179 -20.00 15.32 -26.03
N SER A 180 -18.97 15.06 -25.24
CA SER A 180 -19.12 14.68 -23.84
C SER A 180 -18.18 15.49 -22.95
N ALA A 181 -18.62 15.75 -21.72
CA ALA A 181 -17.83 16.47 -20.73
C ALA A 181 -18.01 15.79 -19.38
N TYR A 182 -16.91 15.33 -18.81
CA TYR A 182 -16.83 14.99 -17.39
C TYR A 182 -16.34 16.22 -16.63
N THR A 183 -17.05 16.59 -15.56
CA THR A 183 -16.68 17.71 -14.70
C THR A 183 -16.67 17.29 -13.24
N GLU A 184 -15.73 17.83 -12.48
CA GLU A 184 -15.64 17.67 -11.04
C GLU A 184 -15.42 19.03 -10.40
N LEU A 185 -16.42 19.51 -9.68
CA LEU A 185 -16.34 20.73 -8.88
C LEU A 185 -16.01 20.36 -7.44
N ARG A 186 -14.91 20.92 -6.89
CA ARG A 186 -14.55 20.83 -5.48
C ARG A 186 -14.58 22.22 -4.85
N ALA A 187 -15.24 22.34 -3.70
CA ALA A 187 -15.09 23.49 -2.80
C ALA A 187 -14.47 22.98 -1.50
N PHE A 188 -13.41 23.63 -1.03
CA PHE A 188 -12.64 23.16 0.12
C PHE A 188 -12.33 24.32 1.07
N ASN A 189 -12.33 23.98 2.36
CA ASN A 189 -11.97 24.88 3.46
C ASN A 189 -11.56 24.06 4.70
N LYS A 190 -11.44 24.72 5.86
CA LYS A 190 -11.12 24.05 7.14
C LYS A 190 -12.19 23.05 7.60
N LEU A 191 -13.42 23.16 7.11
CA LEU A 191 -14.54 22.25 7.44
C LEU A 191 -14.61 21.03 6.50
N GLY A 192 -13.69 20.91 5.55
CA GLY A 192 -13.62 19.76 4.66
C GLY A 192 -13.71 20.13 3.17
N VAL A 193 -14.01 19.11 2.38
CA VAL A 193 -14.08 19.18 0.92
C VAL A 193 -15.47 18.73 0.47
N LEU A 194 -16.19 19.61 -0.22
CA LEU A 194 -17.39 19.26 -0.97
C LEU A 194 -16.98 19.00 -2.41
N SER A 195 -17.32 17.84 -2.95
CA SER A 195 -17.05 17.44 -4.33
C SER A 195 -18.35 17.07 -5.03
N SER A 196 -18.52 17.52 -6.27
CA SER A 196 -19.66 17.11 -7.12
C SER A 196 -19.14 16.79 -8.51
N THR A 197 -19.51 15.62 -9.03
CA THR A 197 -19.12 15.14 -10.35
C THR A 197 -20.32 14.96 -11.27
N ALA A 198 -20.14 15.26 -12.56
CA ALA A 198 -21.19 15.13 -13.55
C ALA A 198 -20.62 14.66 -14.90
N LEU A 199 -21.43 13.93 -15.65
CA LEU A 199 -21.20 13.58 -17.04
C LEU A 199 -22.30 14.20 -17.89
N THR A 200 -21.92 15.03 -18.84
CA THR A 200 -22.84 15.63 -19.82
C THR A 200 -22.48 15.12 -21.19
N SER A 201 -23.45 14.65 -21.95
CA SER A 201 -23.27 14.22 -23.33
C SER A 201 -24.30 14.87 -24.24
N ALA A 202 -23.91 15.11 -25.47
CA ALA A 202 -24.75 15.58 -26.53
C ALA A 202 -24.40 14.81 -27.81
N ASN A 203 -25.41 14.18 -28.41
CA ASN A 203 -25.24 13.40 -29.62
C ASN A 203 -26.16 13.92 -30.71
N SER A 204 -25.66 14.09 -31.93
CA SER A 204 -26.51 14.39 -33.09
C SER A 204 -26.76 13.09 -33.90
N GLY A 205 -28.01 12.90 -34.33
CA GLY A 205 -28.37 11.79 -35.20
C GLY A 205 -27.88 11.94 -36.64
N THR A 206 -28.04 10.90 -37.45
CA THR A 206 -27.81 10.92 -38.90
C THR A 206 -29.06 11.31 -39.66
N GLY A 207 -28.93 12.07 -40.74
CA GLY A 207 -30.04 12.42 -41.66
C GLY A 207 -30.73 13.76 -41.35
N ASN A 208 -31.95 13.92 -41.84
CA ASN A 208 -32.71 15.18 -41.76
C ASN A 208 -33.08 15.63 -40.33
N ASN A 209 -32.88 14.80 -39.31
CA ASN A 209 -33.05 15.14 -37.88
C ASN A 209 -31.65 15.35 -37.24
N SER A 210 -31.10 16.55 -37.47
CA SER A 210 -29.81 16.96 -36.85
C SER A 210 -29.98 17.51 -35.42
N ASP A 211 -31.08 17.22 -34.74
CA ASP A 211 -31.30 17.65 -33.36
C ASP A 211 -30.34 16.95 -32.40
N TRP A 212 -29.78 17.78 -31.51
CA TRP A 212 -28.89 17.31 -30.48
C TRP A 212 -29.67 16.69 -29.32
N ASP A 213 -29.55 15.38 -29.13
CA ASP A 213 -30.00 14.75 -27.90
C ASP A 213 -28.98 15.03 -26.79
N ARG A 214 -29.44 15.70 -25.74
CA ARG A 214 -28.60 16.17 -24.62
C ARG A 214 -29.00 15.44 -23.37
N HIS A 215 -28.00 14.82 -22.75
CA HIS A 215 -28.17 14.10 -21.50
C HIS A 215 -27.11 14.55 -20.49
N SER A 216 -27.55 14.91 -19.28
CA SER A 216 -26.66 15.30 -18.20
C SER A 216 -26.99 14.51 -16.95
N VAL A 217 -25.99 13.82 -16.43
CA VAL A 217 -26.12 12.95 -15.26
C VAL A 217 -25.14 13.42 -14.18
N ARG A 218 -25.68 13.73 -13.00
CA ARG A 218 -24.88 13.87 -11.80
C ARG A 218 -24.37 12.48 -11.39
N LEU A 219 -23.07 12.35 -11.22
CA LEU A 219 -22.46 11.09 -10.76
C LEU A 219 -22.47 11.04 -9.23
N ASP A 220 -21.55 11.71 -8.58
CA ASP A 220 -21.43 11.72 -7.12
C ASP A 220 -21.46 13.14 -6.58
N THR A 221 -22.06 13.34 -5.40
CA THR A 221 -21.91 14.54 -4.60
C THR A 221 -21.65 14.13 -3.18
N SER A 222 -20.48 14.50 -2.64
CA SER A 222 -20.08 14.13 -1.30
C SER A 222 -19.31 15.24 -0.61
N TRP A 223 -19.48 15.31 0.69
CA TRP A 223 -18.65 16.09 1.60
C TRP A 223 -17.74 15.15 2.38
N SER A 224 -16.48 15.54 2.59
CA SER A 224 -15.53 14.78 3.37
C SER A 224 -14.71 15.67 4.31
N GLN A 225 -14.51 15.21 5.54
CA GLN A 225 -13.62 15.82 6.54
C GLN A 225 -12.65 14.79 7.05
N SER A 226 -11.36 15.10 6.97
CA SER A 226 -10.28 14.23 7.43
C SER A 226 -9.65 14.74 8.71
N PHE A 227 -9.34 13.82 9.63
CA PHE A 227 -8.70 14.08 10.92
C PHE A 227 -7.34 13.35 10.93
N PRO A 228 -6.26 13.99 10.44
CA PRO A 228 -4.97 13.33 10.26
C PRO A 228 -4.40 12.75 11.57
N ASP A 229 -4.68 13.42 12.70
CA ASP A 229 -4.20 12.99 14.01
C ASP A 229 -4.80 11.67 14.47
N LYS A 230 -6.06 11.43 14.11
CA LYS A 230 -6.82 10.23 14.48
C LYS A 230 -6.84 9.19 13.37
N LEU A 231 -6.28 9.50 12.18
CA LEU A 231 -6.39 8.66 10.99
C LEU A 231 -7.83 8.37 10.57
N ILE A 232 -8.76 9.30 10.79
CA ILE A 232 -10.18 9.12 10.52
C ILE A 232 -10.62 10.07 9.42
N THR A 233 -11.48 9.57 8.51
CA THR A 233 -12.23 10.40 7.56
C THR A 233 -13.71 10.15 7.73
N VAL A 234 -14.48 11.25 7.80
CA VAL A 234 -15.95 11.25 7.76
C VAL A 234 -16.39 11.70 6.39
N ARG A 235 -17.37 11.02 5.79
CA ARG A 235 -17.96 11.38 4.50
C ARG A 235 -19.48 11.39 4.61
N ALA A 236 -20.10 12.31 3.88
CA ALA A 236 -21.55 12.43 3.77
C ALA A 236 -21.95 12.69 2.31
N GLY A 237 -23.03 12.07 1.85
CA GLY A 237 -23.51 12.14 0.47
C GLY A 237 -23.30 10.82 -0.27
N ASP A 238 -22.90 10.86 -1.53
CA ASP A 238 -22.59 9.63 -2.27
C ASP A 238 -21.26 9.07 -1.79
N ILE A 239 -21.31 7.86 -1.24
CA ILE A 239 -20.17 7.13 -0.68
C ILE A 239 -20.07 5.75 -1.31
N LEU A 240 -18.87 5.20 -1.30
CA LEU A 240 -18.63 3.80 -1.60
C LEU A 240 -18.30 3.09 -0.29
N THR A 241 -19.01 2.01 0.03
CA THR A 241 -18.72 1.23 1.24
C THR A 241 -17.31 0.67 1.19
N SER A 242 -16.68 0.57 2.34
CA SER A 242 -15.40 -0.11 2.46
C SER A 242 -15.57 -1.58 2.09
N ALA A 243 -14.61 -2.15 1.37
CA ALA A 243 -14.67 -3.53 0.95
C ALA A 243 -13.38 -4.26 1.33
N LEU A 244 -13.54 -5.48 1.81
CA LEU A 244 -12.50 -6.46 2.02
C LEU A 244 -12.26 -7.25 0.73
N SER A 245 -11.18 -8.01 0.64
CA SER A 245 -10.85 -8.79 -0.57
C SER A 245 -11.89 -9.84 -0.94
N TRP A 246 -12.77 -10.19 -0.03
CA TRP A 246 -13.84 -11.18 -0.15
C TRP A 246 -15.26 -10.60 -0.13
N THR A 247 -15.40 -9.27 0.02
CA THR A 247 -16.68 -8.55 -0.02
C THR A 247 -16.76 -7.63 -1.22
N ARG A 248 -17.95 -7.19 -1.59
CA ARG A 248 -18.15 -6.25 -2.70
C ARG A 248 -18.49 -4.85 -2.19
N PRO A 249 -17.87 -3.80 -2.73
CA PRO A 249 -18.26 -2.44 -2.38
C PRO A 249 -19.63 -2.12 -2.97
N THR A 250 -20.45 -1.42 -2.20
CA THR A 250 -21.77 -0.93 -2.63
C THR A 250 -21.79 0.60 -2.56
N ARG A 251 -22.39 1.24 -3.54
CA ARG A 251 -22.54 2.69 -3.57
C ARG A 251 -23.79 3.10 -2.81
N LEU A 252 -23.63 3.98 -1.81
CA LEU A 252 -24.73 4.47 -0.97
C LEU A 252 -24.83 6.00 -1.04
N GLY A 253 -26.04 6.52 -0.88
CA GLY A 253 -26.28 7.90 -0.46
C GLY A 253 -26.45 7.90 1.05
N GLY A 254 -25.46 8.41 1.80
CA GLY A 254 -25.48 8.30 3.26
C GLY A 254 -24.26 8.89 3.96
N LEU A 255 -23.88 8.24 5.04
CA LEU A 255 -22.76 8.61 5.92
C LEU A 255 -21.74 7.47 6.00
N GLN A 256 -20.47 7.81 6.02
CA GLN A 256 -19.35 6.90 6.27
C GLN A 256 -18.39 7.51 7.28
N ILE A 257 -17.93 6.72 8.23
CA ILE A 257 -16.82 7.04 9.10
C ILE A 257 -15.88 5.85 9.13
N GLY A 258 -14.59 6.10 8.99
CA GLY A 258 -13.61 4.99 9.02
C GLY A 258 -12.18 5.46 9.07
N THR A 259 -11.31 4.50 9.26
CA THR A 259 -9.86 4.66 9.25
C THR A 259 -9.39 5.09 7.86
N ASN A 260 -8.40 5.96 7.81
CA ASN A 260 -7.77 6.41 6.57
C ASN A 260 -6.25 6.57 6.75
N PHE A 261 -5.50 5.53 6.45
CA PHE A 261 -4.05 5.54 6.58
C PHE A 261 -3.35 6.45 5.56
N SER A 262 -4.02 6.86 4.47
CA SER A 262 -3.46 7.81 3.53
C SER A 262 -3.21 9.21 4.13
N LEU A 263 -3.77 9.49 5.31
CA LEU A 263 -3.54 10.72 6.07
C LEU A 263 -2.14 10.74 6.74
N GLN A 264 -1.48 9.59 6.88
CA GLN A 264 -0.11 9.46 7.38
C GLN A 264 0.69 8.50 6.50
N PRO A 265 0.98 8.84 5.24
CA PRO A 265 1.60 7.93 4.27
C PRO A 265 3.06 7.58 4.62
N TYR A 266 3.67 8.29 5.56
CA TYR A 266 4.97 7.98 6.13
C TYR A 266 4.94 6.85 7.18
N ARG A 267 3.75 6.52 7.72
CA ARG A 267 3.57 5.41 8.67
C ARG A 267 3.48 4.08 7.93
N SER A 268 4.19 3.06 8.43
CA SER A 268 3.99 1.70 7.93
C SER A 268 2.68 1.14 8.47
N THR A 269 1.88 0.55 7.59
CA THR A 269 0.66 -0.18 7.93
C THR A 269 0.84 -1.69 7.82
N THR A 270 1.95 -2.12 7.19
CA THR A 270 2.33 -3.52 7.05
C THR A 270 3.45 -3.85 8.03
N PRO A 271 3.57 -5.11 8.49
CA PRO A 271 4.69 -5.55 9.30
C PRO A 271 6.03 -5.21 8.63
N LEU A 272 6.94 -4.62 9.39
CA LEU A 272 8.29 -4.37 8.93
C LEU A 272 9.16 -5.56 9.32
N PRO A 273 9.98 -6.11 8.40
CA PRO A 273 10.99 -7.08 8.78
C PRO A 273 11.95 -6.49 9.82
N SER A 274 12.10 -7.19 10.92
CA SER A 274 13.04 -6.86 11.99
C SER A 274 14.28 -7.73 11.87
N PHE A 275 15.45 -7.12 11.91
CA PHE A 275 16.74 -7.80 11.88
C PHE A 275 17.42 -7.59 13.22
N PHE A 276 17.60 -8.68 13.94
CA PHE A 276 18.26 -8.68 15.24
C PHE A 276 19.73 -8.98 15.08
N GLY A 277 20.55 -8.28 15.81
CA GLY A 277 22.00 -8.51 15.87
C GLY A 277 22.55 -8.11 17.23
N THR A 278 23.77 -8.51 17.48
CA THR A 278 24.52 -8.12 18.67
C THR A 278 25.85 -7.57 18.25
N ALA A 279 26.30 -6.52 18.90
CA ALA A 279 27.59 -5.87 18.69
C ALA A 279 28.40 -5.94 19.98
N THR A 280 29.50 -6.65 20.01
CA THR A 280 30.37 -6.75 21.20
C THR A 280 31.08 -5.41 21.48
N LEU A 281 31.38 -4.67 20.43
CA LEU A 281 31.98 -3.34 20.44
C LEU A 281 31.08 -2.39 19.63
N PRO A 282 31.21 -1.06 19.76
CA PRO A 282 30.59 -0.14 18.83
C PRO A 282 30.90 -0.52 17.39
N SER A 283 29.88 -0.75 16.57
CA SER A 283 30.00 -1.40 15.27
C SER A 283 29.26 -0.65 14.17
N ALA A 284 29.83 -0.65 12.96
CA ALA A 284 29.12 -0.28 11.76
C ALA A 284 28.23 -1.43 11.30
N VAL A 285 26.96 -1.13 10.98
CA VAL A 285 25.98 -2.13 10.54
C VAL A 285 25.51 -1.80 9.13
N GLU A 286 25.64 -2.78 8.25
CA GLU A 286 25.13 -2.69 6.86
C GLU A 286 24.10 -3.78 6.62
N LEU A 287 22.96 -3.41 6.04
CA LEU A 287 21.93 -4.36 5.63
C LEU A 287 21.85 -4.42 4.12
N TYR A 288 21.96 -5.61 3.58
CA TYR A 288 21.73 -5.94 2.17
C TYR A 288 20.48 -6.81 2.06
N VAL A 289 19.56 -6.44 1.16
CA VAL A 289 18.37 -7.21 0.84
C VAL A 289 18.40 -7.57 -0.63
N ASN A 290 18.36 -8.87 -0.94
CA ASN A 290 18.54 -9.39 -2.31
C ASN A 290 19.78 -8.81 -3.02
N GLY A 291 20.87 -8.62 -2.27
CA GLY A 291 22.13 -8.06 -2.77
C GLY A 291 22.18 -6.52 -2.89
N LEU A 292 21.08 -5.80 -2.59
CA LEU A 292 21.05 -4.34 -2.61
C LEU A 292 21.19 -3.78 -1.19
N LYS A 293 22.12 -2.84 -0.99
CA LYS A 293 22.31 -2.16 0.30
C LYS A 293 21.09 -1.29 0.63
N GLN A 294 20.42 -1.59 1.75
CA GLN A 294 19.22 -0.91 2.23
C GLN A 294 19.50 0.02 3.41
N TYR A 295 20.52 -0.31 4.20
CA TYR A 295 20.87 0.43 5.41
C TYR A 295 22.38 0.47 5.61
N ASN A 296 22.87 1.57 6.16
CA ASN A 296 24.21 1.76 6.66
C ASN A 296 24.16 2.73 7.85
N GLY A 297 24.69 2.33 8.99
CA GLY A 297 24.73 3.17 10.21
C GLY A 297 25.48 2.49 11.33
N ASP A 298 25.67 3.22 12.42
CA ASP A 298 26.43 2.75 13.59
C ASP A 298 25.48 2.36 14.72
N VAL A 299 25.87 1.33 15.46
CA VAL A 299 25.19 0.86 16.68
C VAL A 299 26.20 0.82 17.82
N PRO A 300 25.79 1.13 19.08
CA PRO A 300 26.63 0.94 20.24
C PRO A 300 26.86 -0.56 20.50
N ALA A 301 27.77 -0.89 21.41
CA ALA A 301 27.88 -2.25 21.93
C ALA A 301 26.57 -2.68 22.58
N GLY A 302 26.18 -3.93 22.35
CA GLY A 302 24.94 -4.51 22.88
C GLY A 302 24.03 -5.08 21.80
N PRO A 303 22.85 -5.59 22.20
CA PRO A 303 21.83 -6.04 21.28
C PRO A 303 21.22 -4.84 20.52
N PHE A 304 20.91 -5.05 19.24
CA PHE A 304 20.23 -4.05 18.43
C PHE A 304 19.19 -4.67 17.52
N GLU A 305 18.17 -3.88 17.22
CA GLU A 305 17.10 -4.21 16.27
C GLU A 305 17.10 -3.18 15.15
N LEU A 306 17.13 -3.65 13.91
CA LEU A 306 17.02 -2.83 12.72
C LEU A 306 15.70 -3.10 12.02
N ASN A 307 14.81 -2.09 11.99
CA ASN A 307 13.53 -2.12 11.31
C ASN A 307 13.63 -1.37 9.98
N THR A 308 13.38 -2.06 8.87
CA THR A 308 13.44 -1.45 7.54
C THR A 308 12.27 -1.89 6.68
N ALA A 309 11.78 -0.96 5.83
CA ALA A 309 10.78 -1.32 4.83
C ALA A 309 11.45 -2.06 3.67
N PRO A 310 10.97 -3.27 3.32
CA PRO A 310 11.52 -4.00 2.20
C PRO A 310 11.26 -3.26 0.88
N SER A 311 12.24 -3.30 -0.01
CA SER A 311 12.13 -2.73 -1.37
C SER A 311 11.73 -3.77 -2.43
N PHE A 312 11.21 -4.93 -1.99
CA PHE A 312 10.83 -6.05 -2.86
C PHE A 312 9.47 -6.61 -2.40
N SER A 313 8.90 -7.50 -3.18
CA SER A 313 7.65 -8.21 -2.86
C SER A 313 7.90 -9.71 -2.88
N GLY A 314 7.34 -10.44 -1.90
CA GLY A 314 7.47 -11.89 -1.78
C GLY A 314 8.67 -12.36 -0.96
N ALA A 315 9.15 -13.57 -1.25
CA ALA A 315 10.30 -14.16 -0.57
C ALA A 315 11.61 -13.51 -0.98
N GLY A 316 12.48 -13.25 0.01
CA GLY A 316 13.79 -12.65 -0.19
C GLY A 316 14.82 -13.14 0.82
N THR A 317 16.05 -12.70 0.63
CA THR A 317 17.15 -12.94 1.56
C THR A 317 17.74 -11.62 2.00
N ALA A 318 18.05 -11.49 3.28
CA ALA A 318 18.76 -10.36 3.82
C ALA A 318 20.08 -10.80 4.43
N GLN A 319 21.09 -9.96 4.32
CA GLN A 319 22.40 -10.11 4.93
C GLN A 319 22.69 -8.89 5.79
N LEU A 320 22.86 -9.10 7.06
CA LEU A 320 23.26 -8.09 8.01
C LEU A 320 24.75 -8.25 8.29
N ILE A 321 25.55 -7.29 7.92
CA ILE A 321 26.99 -7.24 8.14
C ILE A 321 27.27 -6.30 9.29
N VAL A 322 27.85 -6.82 10.35
CA VAL A 322 28.24 -6.07 11.54
C VAL A 322 29.77 -6.02 11.57
N THR A 323 30.36 -4.83 11.45
CA THR A 323 31.80 -4.63 11.49
C THR A 323 32.15 -3.83 12.73
N ASP A 324 32.92 -4.42 13.64
CA ASP A 324 33.32 -3.81 14.88
C ASP A 324 34.44 -2.76 14.71
N ALA A 325 34.76 -2.06 15.80
CA ALA A 325 35.80 -1.03 15.84
C ALA A 325 37.21 -1.57 15.54
N LEU A 326 37.42 -2.91 15.61
CA LEU A 326 38.67 -3.59 15.28
C LEU A 326 38.71 -4.07 13.82
N GLY A 327 37.62 -3.85 13.05
CA GLY A 327 37.53 -4.25 11.67
C GLY A 327 37.11 -5.71 11.46
N GLN A 328 36.70 -6.42 12.51
CA GLN A 328 36.16 -7.78 12.38
C GLN A 328 34.72 -7.70 11.92
N SER A 329 34.38 -8.46 10.88
CA SER A 329 33.04 -8.48 10.29
C SER A 329 32.34 -9.82 10.52
N THR A 330 31.10 -9.75 11.01
CA THR A 330 30.19 -10.89 11.15
C THR A 330 29.02 -10.70 10.19
N THR A 331 28.67 -11.75 9.44
CA THR A 331 27.53 -11.71 8.52
C THR A 331 26.42 -12.63 9.02
N LEU A 332 25.25 -12.07 9.24
CA LEU A 332 24.03 -12.78 9.61
C LEU A 332 23.09 -12.85 8.39
N ASN A 333 22.58 -14.04 8.09
CA ASN A 333 21.67 -14.25 6.96
C ASN A 333 20.25 -14.52 7.46
N PHE A 334 19.27 -13.83 6.86
CA PHE A 334 17.87 -13.94 7.20
C PHE A 334 17.06 -14.28 5.95
N SER A 335 16.10 -15.20 6.09
CA SER A 335 15.03 -15.40 5.10
C SER A 335 13.85 -14.55 5.52
N LEU A 336 13.26 -13.82 4.55
CA LEU A 336 12.12 -12.93 4.81
C LEU A 336 11.09 -13.02 3.69
N TYR A 337 9.87 -12.62 4.01
CA TYR A 337 8.77 -12.53 3.06
C TYR A 337 8.04 -11.20 3.27
N ASP A 338 7.93 -10.40 2.21
CA ASP A 338 7.17 -9.16 2.28
C ASP A 338 5.69 -9.43 2.00
N ALA A 339 4.85 -9.12 2.97
CA ALA A 339 3.44 -9.45 3.04
C ALA A 339 2.56 -8.18 3.11
N HIS A 340 2.42 -7.48 1.99
CA HIS A 340 1.62 -6.24 1.91
C HIS A 340 0.14 -6.36 2.31
N ARG A 341 -0.41 -7.57 2.38
CA ARG A 341 -1.80 -7.82 2.80
C ARG A 341 -1.99 -7.87 4.31
N LEU A 342 -0.93 -8.04 5.07
CA LEU A 342 -0.98 -8.05 6.54
C LEU A 342 -1.04 -6.62 7.09
N LEU A 343 -1.76 -6.44 8.18
CA LEU A 343 -1.63 -5.27 9.03
C LEU A 343 -0.55 -5.52 10.08
N GLN A 344 0.21 -4.48 10.39
CA GLN A 344 1.15 -4.49 11.50
C GLN A 344 0.41 -4.84 12.80
N SER A 345 1.10 -5.52 13.74
CA SER A 345 0.55 -5.85 15.07
C SER A 345 -0.08 -4.62 15.72
N ASP A 346 -1.22 -4.83 16.38
CA ASP A 346 -2.03 -3.82 17.10
C ASP A 346 -2.61 -2.71 16.21
N LEU A 347 -2.50 -2.81 14.90
CA LEU A 347 -3.11 -1.86 13.99
C LEU A 347 -4.55 -2.28 13.66
N SER A 348 -5.47 -1.33 13.77
CA SER A 348 -6.88 -1.51 13.43
C SER A 348 -7.28 -0.66 12.23
N ASP A 349 -7.96 -1.27 11.27
CA ASP A 349 -8.54 -0.65 10.08
C ASP A 349 -10.04 -0.96 10.05
N TRP A 350 -10.88 0.06 10.11
CA TRP A 350 -12.32 -0.12 10.23
C TRP A 350 -13.11 0.95 9.47
N SER A 351 -14.32 0.60 9.09
CA SER A 351 -15.27 1.53 8.48
C SER A 351 -16.69 1.14 8.83
N VAL A 352 -17.54 2.15 9.01
CA VAL A 352 -18.99 1.99 9.24
C VAL A 352 -19.71 2.94 8.28
N GLU A 353 -20.73 2.41 7.60
CA GLU A 353 -21.55 3.11 6.63
C GLU A 353 -23.03 2.94 6.92
N LEU A 354 -23.79 3.99 6.67
CA LEU A 354 -25.26 4.00 6.76
C LEU A 354 -25.83 4.86 5.64
N GLY A 355 -26.80 4.35 4.88
CA GLY A 355 -27.41 5.09 3.79
C GLY A 355 -28.40 4.25 2.99
N THR A 356 -28.76 4.73 1.81
CA THR A 356 -29.61 4.01 0.86
C THR A 356 -28.82 3.68 -0.40
N VAL A 357 -29.06 2.51 -1.01
CA VAL A 357 -28.29 2.07 -2.17
C VAL A 357 -28.54 3.00 -3.36
N ARG A 358 -27.46 3.48 -3.98
CA ARG A 358 -27.46 4.23 -5.21
C ARG A 358 -27.62 3.28 -6.39
N LYS A 359 -28.77 3.35 -7.07
CA LYS A 359 -29.10 2.56 -8.25
C LYS A 359 -28.73 3.32 -9.52
N SER A 360 -28.70 2.62 -10.65
CA SER A 360 -28.56 3.20 -12.01
C SER A 360 -27.47 4.29 -12.11
N TYR A 361 -26.33 4.07 -11.41
CA TYR A 361 -25.22 5.02 -11.40
C TYR A 361 -24.69 5.27 -12.82
N GLY A 362 -24.51 6.55 -13.15
CA GLY A 362 -24.12 6.97 -14.50
C GLY A 362 -25.25 7.03 -15.53
N ILE A 363 -26.45 6.59 -15.15
CA ILE A 363 -27.66 6.64 -16.01
C ILE A 363 -28.66 7.67 -15.48
N HIS A 364 -28.94 7.64 -14.16
CA HIS A 364 -29.88 8.56 -13.52
C HIS A 364 -29.22 9.35 -12.38
N SER A 365 -29.56 10.64 -12.27
CA SER A 365 -28.89 11.56 -11.34
C SER A 365 -29.18 11.31 -9.86
N PHE A 366 -30.37 10.84 -9.50
CA PHE A 366 -30.85 10.73 -8.12
C PHE A 366 -31.65 9.46 -7.87
N ASP A 367 -31.20 8.33 -8.40
CA ASP A 367 -31.90 7.06 -8.25
C ASP A 367 -31.35 6.31 -7.02
N TYR A 368 -32.05 6.41 -5.89
CA TYR A 368 -31.73 5.74 -4.64
C TYR A 368 -32.77 4.70 -4.28
N GLY A 369 -32.34 3.65 -3.58
CA GLY A 369 -33.25 2.68 -2.99
C GLY A 369 -34.08 3.28 -1.86
N SER A 370 -35.24 2.67 -1.57
CA SER A 370 -36.10 3.07 -0.46
C SER A 370 -35.61 2.58 0.89
N ASP A 371 -34.85 1.48 0.89
CA ASP A 371 -34.44 0.79 2.11
C ASP A 371 -33.10 1.32 2.60
N ILE A 372 -33.01 1.46 3.93
CA ILE A 372 -31.75 1.79 4.59
C ILE A 372 -30.85 0.55 4.60
N ALA A 373 -29.61 0.73 4.21
CA ALA A 373 -28.54 -0.24 4.30
C ALA A 373 -27.48 0.25 5.28
N ALA A 374 -26.99 -0.66 6.12
CA ALA A 374 -25.83 -0.44 6.97
C ALA A 374 -24.73 -1.45 6.64
N SER A 375 -23.49 -1.02 6.69
CA SER A 375 -22.31 -1.85 6.46
C SER A 375 -21.23 -1.53 7.48
N GLY A 376 -20.46 -2.54 7.88
CA GLY A 376 -19.32 -2.38 8.76
C GLY A 376 -18.22 -3.36 8.37
N THR A 377 -17.00 -2.85 8.31
CA THR A 377 -15.78 -3.65 8.12
C THR A 377 -14.80 -3.41 9.24
N TRP A 378 -14.07 -4.42 9.62
CA TRP A 378 -13.00 -4.30 10.60
C TRP A 378 -11.90 -5.30 10.27
N ARG A 379 -10.65 -4.81 10.29
CA ARG A 379 -9.41 -5.57 10.14
C ARG A 379 -8.51 -5.25 11.32
N TYR A 380 -7.86 -6.26 11.86
CA TYR A 380 -6.98 -6.12 12.99
C TYR A 380 -5.72 -6.97 12.84
N GLY A 381 -4.56 -6.34 12.98
CA GLY A 381 -3.28 -7.02 13.06
C GLY A 381 -3.12 -7.68 14.42
N VAL A 382 -3.44 -8.97 14.53
CA VAL A 382 -3.30 -9.75 15.78
C VAL A 382 -1.83 -9.98 16.10
N SER A 383 -1.03 -10.14 15.06
CA SER A 383 0.44 -10.23 15.11
C SER A 383 1.01 -9.86 13.74
N ASP A 384 2.30 -9.69 13.64
CA ASP A 384 2.98 -9.45 12.35
C ASP A 384 2.86 -10.61 11.34
N ARG A 385 2.25 -11.73 11.75
CA ARG A 385 2.02 -12.91 10.91
C ARG A 385 0.55 -13.22 10.68
N PHE A 386 -0.35 -12.56 11.41
CA PHE A 386 -1.78 -12.84 11.31
C PHE A 386 -2.62 -11.57 11.41
N THR A 387 -3.47 -11.36 10.40
CA THR A 387 -4.49 -10.31 10.38
C THR A 387 -5.88 -10.95 10.34
N ALA A 388 -6.73 -10.59 11.29
CA ALA A 388 -8.14 -10.98 11.32
C ALA A 388 -9.00 -9.92 10.62
N GLU A 389 -10.08 -10.36 9.94
CA GLU A 389 -11.02 -9.49 9.25
C GLU A 389 -12.46 -9.91 9.58
N THR A 390 -13.37 -8.95 9.69
CA THR A 390 -14.81 -9.19 9.79
C THR A 390 -15.58 -8.18 8.96
N HIS A 391 -16.73 -8.61 8.47
CA HIS A 391 -17.67 -7.78 7.72
C HIS A 391 -19.10 -8.14 8.07
N VAL A 392 -19.94 -7.11 8.17
CA VAL A 392 -21.39 -7.26 8.40
C VAL A 392 -22.10 -6.22 7.55
N GLU A 393 -23.17 -6.61 6.89
CA GLU A 393 -24.08 -5.69 6.22
C GLU A 393 -25.54 -6.13 6.39
N VAL A 394 -26.42 -5.15 6.42
CA VAL A 394 -27.86 -5.37 6.62
C VAL A 394 -28.67 -4.35 5.83
N THR A 395 -29.75 -4.82 5.24
CA THR A 395 -30.81 -3.97 4.66
C THR A 395 -32.15 -4.70 4.81
N ASN A 396 -33.24 -4.07 4.41
CA ASN A 396 -34.57 -4.68 4.53
C ASN A 396 -34.61 -6.04 3.82
N GLY A 397 -34.96 -7.11 4.58
CA GLY A 397 -35.07 -8.47 4.08
C GLY A 397 -33.73 -9.16 3.77
N LEU A 398 -32.57 -8.56 4.11
CA LEU A 398 -31.23 -9.13 3.91
C LEU A 398 -30.33 -8.87 5.10
N SER A 399 -29.66 -9.91 5.57
CA SER A 399 -28.50 -9.82 6.46
C SER A 399 -27.36 -10.67 5.91
N ASN A 400 -26.15 -10.16 5.99
CA ASN A 400 -24.93 -10.83 5.54
C ASN A 400 -23.81 -10.54 6.55
N GLY A 401 -22.96 -11.53 6.83
CA GLY A 401 -21.81 -11.35 7.69
C GLY A 401 -20.82 -12.48 7.55
N GLY A 402 -19.56 -12.16 7.84
CA GLY A 402 -18.49 -13.14 7.71
C GLY A 402 -17.19 -12.71 8.38
N ILE A 403 -16.27 -13.64 8.38
CA ILE A 403 -14.92 -13.51 8.95
C ILE A 403 -13.88 -13.97 7.96
N ALA A 404 -12.69 -13.43 8.09
CA ALA A 404 -11.53 -13.87 7.30
C ALA A 404 -10.24 -13.75 8.10
N GLY A 405 -9.20 -14.43 7.60
CA GLY A 405 -7.86 -14.35 8.13
C GLY A 405 -6.82 -14.36 7.02
N THR A 406 -5.76 -13.61 7.25
CA THR A 406 -4.55 -13.59 6.42
C THR A 406 -3.37 -14.05 7.27
N TRP A 407 -2.65 -15.08 6.83
CA TRP A 407 -1.51 -15.67 7.54
C TRP A 407 -0.25 -15.63 6.70
N LEU A 408 0.85 -15.20 7.29
CA LEU A 408 2.18 -15.45 6.77
C LEU A 408 2.66 -16.82 7.28
N LEU A 409 2.87 -17.76 6.37
CA LEU A 409 3.29 -19.14 6.71
C LEU A 409 4.80 -19.20 6.95
N GLY A 410 5.19 -19.38 8.21
CA GLY A 410 6.60 -19.41 8.60
C GLY A 410 7.32 -18.10 8.31
N LYS A 411 8.62 -18.19 7.95
CA LYS A 411 9.44 -17.00 7.61
C LYS A 411 9.38 -16.62 6.12
N SER A 412 9.06 -17.58 5.23
CA SER A 412 9.08 -17.40 3.76
C SER A 412 8.12 -18.33 3.02
N GLY A 413 7.15 -18.94 3.71
CA GLY A 413 6.22 -19.93 3.14
C GLY A 413 5.03 -19.30 2.38
N GLY A 414 5.02 -17.99 2.15
CA GLY A 414 3.96 -17.32 1.43
C GLY A 414 2.79 -16.88 2.30
N ILE A 415 1.77 -16.33 1.66
CA ILE A 415 0.58 -15.78 2.32
C ILE A 415 -0.60 -16.69 2.01
N LEU A 416 -1.27 -17.14 3.06
CA LEU A 416 -2.55 -17.82 3.01
C LEU A 416 -3.64 -16.84 3.47
N PHE A 417 -4.71 -16.77 2.71
CA PHE A 417 -5.94 -16.07 3.05
C PHE A 417 -7.12 -17.05 3.00
N ALA A 418 -8.03 -16.94 3.95
CA ALA A 418 -9.28 -17.67 3.93
C ALA A 418 -10.42 -16.82 4.51
N SER A 419 -11.64 -16.97 3.96
CA SER A 419 -12.85 -16.30 4.43
C SER A 419 -14.05 -17.23 4.40
N LEU A 420 -15.00 -16.95 5.30
CA LEU A 420 -16.31 -17.59 5.36
C LEU A 420 -17.37 -16.53 5.66
N ALA A 421 -18.42 -16.49 4.84
CA ALA A 421 -19.54 -15.57 4.99
C ALA A 421 -20.87 -16.31 4.85
N GLY A 422 -21.88 -15.86 5.59
CA GLY A 422 -23.24 -16.35 5.52
C GLY A 422 -24.21 -15.21 5.26
N SER A 423 -25.29 -15.48 4.54
CA SER A 423 -26.36 -14.52 4.31
C SER A 423 -27.73 -15.17 4.50
N GLU A 424 -28.68 -14.36 4.90
CA GLU A 424 -30.10 -14.69 4.91
C GLU A 424 -30.87 -13.61 4.16
N SER A 425 -31.55 -13.98 3.10
CA SER A 425 -32.34 -13.07 2.27
C SER A 425 -33.75 -13.64 2.07
N GLN A 426 -34.78 -12.92 2.53
CA GLN A 426 -36.18 -13.32 2.42
C GLN A 426 -36.44 -14.75 2.92
N GLY A 427 -35.80 -15.15 4.03
CA GLY A 427 -35.91 -16.48 4.63
C GLY A 427 -35.08 -17.58 3.94
N GLN A 428 -34.36 -17.26 2.88
CA GLN A 428 -33.43 -18.17 2.19
C GLN A 428 -32.01 -17.93 2.66
N LYS A 429 -31.28 -19.00 2.94
CA LYS A 429 -29.90 -18.94 3.44
C LYS A 429 -28.90 -19.27 2.34
N GLY A 430 -27.77 -18.62 2.41
CA GLY A 430 -26.62 -18.89 1.55
C GLY A 430 -25.30 -18.71 2.30
N MET A 431 -24.25 -19.26 1.71
CA MET A 431 -22.90 -19.25 2.24
C MET A 431 -21.89 -18.99 1.14
N GLN A 432 -20.85 -18.26 1.42
CA GLN A 432 -19.69 -18.03 0.56
C GLN A 432 -18.41 -18.37 1.31
N TYR A 433 -17.49 -19.04 0.64
CA TYR A 433 -16.12 -19.17 1.09
C TYR A 433 -15.16 -18.61 0.06
N SER A 434 -14.00 -18.15 0.49
CA SER A 434 -12.88 -17.94 -0.40
C SER A 434 -11.57 -18.37 0.24
N ALA A 435 -10.64 -18.84 -0.56
CA ALA A 435 -9.30 -19.17 -0.15
C ALA A 435 -8.31 -18.69 -1.21
N ASN A 436 -7.20 -18.15 -0.78
CA ASN A 436 -6.13 -17.68 -1.65
C ASN A 436 -4.79 -18.01 -1.03
N TYR A 437 -3.88 -18.59 -1.82
CA TYR A 437 -2.51 -18.78 -1.44
C TYR A 437 -1.61 -18.14 -2.48
N SER A 438 -0.63 -17.38 -2.06
CA SER A 438 0.36 -16.77 -2.94
C SER A 438 1.76 -16.94 -2.37
N TRP A 439 2.65 -17.37 -3.24
CA TRP A 439 4.07 -17.45 -2.94
C TRP A 439 4.88 -16.98 -4.15
N ASN A 440 5.87 -16.17 -3.91
CA ASN A 440 6.81 -15.72 -4.94
C ASN A 440 8.19 -15.47 -4.36
N ASP A 441 9.19 -15.73 -5.15
CA ASP A 441 10.57 -15.34 -4.92
C ASP A 441 11.14 -14.62 -6.15
N SER A 442 12.46 -14.50 -6.26
CA SER A 442 13.12 -13.87 -7.41
C SER A 442 12.94 -14.62 -8.73
N ARG A 443 12.65 -15.93 -8.70
CA ARG A 443 12.57 -16.81 -9.87
C ARG A 443 11.22 -17.44 -10.08
N PHE A 444 10.55 -17.86 -9.00
CA PHE A 444 9.28 -18.57 -9.05
C PHE A 444 8.16 -17.73 -8.48
N ASN A 445 6.97 -17.86 -9.06
CA ASN A 445 5.73 -17.43 -8.46
C ASN A 445 4.71 -18.55 -8.55
N PHE A 446 3.87 -18.66 -7.53
CA PHE A 446 2.75 -19.59 -7.47
C PHE A 446 1.55 -18.88 -6.85
N GLY A 447 0.38 -19.04 -7.46
CA GLY A 447 -0.88 -18.50 -6.98
C GLY A 447 -2.00 -19.51 -7.10
N LEU A 448 -2.77 -19.65 -6.04
CA LEU A 448 -4.00 -20.42 -5.99
C LEU A 448 -5.11 -19.51 -5.43
N SER A 449 -6.25 -19.47 -6.09
CA SER A 449 -7.43 -18.73 -5.64
C SER A 449 -8.67 -19.56 -5.88
N ALA A 450 -9.54 -19.63 -4.89
CA ALA A 450 -10.83 -20.30 -4.98
C ALA A 450 -11.90 -19.46 -4.27
N LEU A 451 -13.05 -19.28 -4.91
CA LEU A 451 -14.25 -18.68 -4.36
C LEU A 451 -15.42 -19.59 -4.71
N GLY A 452 -16.28 -19.88 -3.76
CA GLY A 452 -17.51 -20.62 -3.97
C GLY A 452 -18.66 -20.04 -3.18
N ALA A 453 -19.83 -19.92 -3.80
CA ALA A 453 -21.08 -19.53 -3.16
C ALA A 453 -22.09 -20.68 -3.27
N TYR A 454 -22.75 -20.99 -2.18
CA TYR A 454 -23.73 -22.04 -2.05
C TYR A 454 -25.07 -21.51 -1.55
N GLY A 455 -26.15 -22.18 -1.93
CA GLY A 455 -27.50 -21.75 -1.56
C GLY A 455 -27.85 -20.40 -2.21
N ASN A 456 -28.66 -19.62 -1.51
CA ASN A 456 -29.04 -18.27 -1.97
C ASN A 456 -28.16 -17.20 -1.31
N TYR A 457 -26.83 -17.30 -1.48
CA TYR A 457 -25.93 -16.28 -0.96
C TYR A 457 -26.18 -14.92 -1.63
N ARG A 458 -26.40 -13.90 -0.82
CA ARG A 458 -26.71 -12.53 -1.23
C ARG A 458 -25.94 -11.53 -0.38
N ASP A 459 -25.59 -10.40 -0.98
CA ASP A 459 -25.04 -9.21 -0.32
C ASP A 459 -25.90 -8.00 -0.70
N VAL A 460 -25.67 -6.85 -0.08
CA VAL A 460 -26.43 -5.63 -0.37
C VAL A 460 -26.32 -5.23 -1.85
N GLY A 461 -25.14 -5.44 -2.44
CA GLY A 461 -24.96 -5.21 -3.89
C GLY A 461 -25.83 -6.09 -4.77
N THR A 462 -26.18 -7.30 -4.32
CA THR A 462 -27.04 -8.23 -5.07
C THR A 462 -28.50 -7.79 -5.09
N GLN A 463 -28.95 -7.09 -4.05
CA GLN A 463 -30.36 -6.66 -3.96
C GLN A 463 -30.76 -5.73 -5.12
N TYR A 464 -29.78 -4.97 -5.65
CA TYR A 464 -29.98 -3.98 -6.70
C TYR A 464 -29.09 -4.22 -7.93
N GLY A 465 -28.39 -5.33 -7.98
CA GLY A 465 -27.45 -5.69 -9.04
C GLY A 465 -27.34 -7.19 -9.28
N SER A 466 -26.32 -7.60 -10.00
CA SER A 466 -26.07 -9.01 -10.32
C SER A 466 -25.60 -9.82 -9.10
N ALA A 467 -26.01 -11.09 -9.05
CA ALA A 467 -25.49 -12.04 -8.08
C ALA A 467 -23.96 -12.22 -8.21
N PRO A 468 -23.25 -12.52 -7.11
CA PRO A 468 -21.84 -12.87 -7.19
C PRO A 468 -21.64 -14.17 -7.99
N ALA A 469 -20.40 -14.40 -8.45
CA ALA A 469 -20.06 -15.66 -9.11
C ALA A 469 -20.32 -16.83 -8.15
N SER A 470 -20.95 -17.90 -8.65
CA SER A 470 -21.20 -19.12 -7.87
C SER A 470 -19.91 -19.89 -7.61
N ARG A 471 -18.94 -19.83 -8.55
CA ARG A 471 -17.63 -20.45 -8.43
C ARG A 471 -16.61 -19.68 -9.25
N SER A 472 -15.44 -19.42 -8.67
CA SER A 472 -14.29 -18.85 -9.36
C SER A 472 -13.04 -19.54 -8.85
N GLU A 473 -12.25 -20.13 -9.73
CA GLU A 473 -11.01 -20.81 -9.38
C GLU A 473 -9.91 -20.36 -10.31
N GLN A 474 -8.73 -20.14 -9.75
CA GLN A 474 -7.54 -19.77 -10.50
C GLN A 474 -6.32 -20.46 -9.91
N ILE A 475 -5.52 -21.05 -10.79
CA ILE A 475 -4.19 -21.56 -10.47
C ILE A 475 -3.22 -20.89 -11.43
N SER A 476 -2.12 -20.37 -10.93
CA SER A 476 -1.07 -19.80 -11.76
C SER A 476 0.30 -20.15 -11.23
N THR A 477 1.25 -20.37 -12.13
CA THR A 477 2.66 -20.51 -11.79
C THR A 477 3.53 -19.88 -12.86
N GLY A 478 4.67 -19.35 -12.45
CA GLY A 478 5.63 -18.74 -13.35
C GLY A 478 7.06 -18.96 -12.90
N TYR A 479 7.94 -18.92 -13.89
CA TYR A 479 9.37 -19.07 -13.71
C TYR A 479 10.12 -18.00 -14.50
N SER A 480 11.11 -17.39 -13.90
CA SER A 480 11.92 -16.31 -14.48
C SER A 480 13.39 -16.69 -14.49
N THR A 481 14.03 -16.57 -15.65
CA THR A 481 15.48 -16.75 -15.83
C THR A 481 16.07 -15.59 -16.65
N GLU A 482 17.31 -15.28 -16.44
CA GLU A 482 18.03 -14.29 -17.23
C GLU A 482 18.24 -14.75 -18.70
N SER A 483 18.50 -16.05 -18.89
CA SER A 483 18.83 -16.60 -20.21
C SER A 483 17.60 -16.79 -21.11
N MET A 484 16.46 -17.29 -20.56
CA MET A 484 15.28 -17.64 -21.35
C MET A 484 14.10 -16.68 -21.15
N GLY A 485 14.17 -15.77 -20.17
CA GLY A 485 13.10 -14.84 -19.84
C GLY A 485 12.10 -15.41 -18.82
N ARG A 486 10.86 -14.96 -18.89
CA ARG A 486 9.77 -15.32 -17.97
C ARG A 486 8.77 -16.22 -18.67
N PHE A 487 8.37 -17.28 -18.01
CA PHE A 487 7.34 -18.22 -18.45
C PHE A 487 6.26 -18.29 -17.38
N GLY A 488 5.05 -18.57 -17.79
CA GLY A 488 4.00 -18.90 -16.84
C GLY A 488 2.86 -19.61 -17.52
N ILE A 489 2.13 -20.35 -16.68
CA ILE A 489 0.90 -21.01 -17.04
C ILE A 489 -0.16 -20.66 -16.02
N SER A 490 -1.41 -20.59 -16.46
CA SER A 490 -2.55 -20.40 -15.58
C SER A 490 -3.77 -21.18 -16.08
N TYR A 491 -4.59 -21.57 -15.12
CA TYR A 491 -5.91 -22.10 -15.35
C TYR A 491 -6.91 -21.23 -14.60
N ASN A 492 -7.98 -20.84 -15.27
CA ASN A 492 -9.04 -20.02 -14.71
C ASN A 492 -10.39 -20.66 -15.01
N GLN A 493 -11.26 -20.74 -14.01
CA GLN A 493 -12.63 -21.19 -14.14
C GLN A 493 -13.55 -20.18 -13.47
N VAL A 494 -14.62 -19.79 -14.16
CA VAL A 494 -15.70 -18.96 -13.59
C VAL A 494 -17.04 -19.58 -13.98
N SER A 495 -17.95 -19.70 -13.01
CA SER A 495 -19.35 -20.08 -13.21
C SER A 495 -20.25 -19.03 -12.58
N GLN A 496 -21.31 -18.65 -13.28
CA GLN A 496 -22.40 -17.83 -12.73
C GLN A 496 -23.66 -18.70 -12.65
N SER A 497 -24.54 -18.38 -11.68
CA SER A 497 -25.70 -19.21 -11.34
C SER A 497 -26.63 -19.58 -12.53
N GLU A 498 -26.63 -18.78 -13.61
CA GLU A 498 -27.50 -18.92 -14.76
C GLU A 498 -26.73 -18.95 -16.09
N ARG A 499 -25.40 -19.02 -16.07
CA ARG A 499 -24.56 -19.02 -17.27
C ARG A 499 -23.65 -20.24 -17.31
N ASP A 500 -23.30 -20.60 -18.53
CA ASP A 500 -22.34 -21.67 -18.78
C ASP A 500 -21.01 -21.41 -18.08
N LYS A 501 -20.38 -22.49 -17.70
CA LYS A 501 -19.08 -22.52 -17.09
C LYS A 501 -18.02 -22.10 -18.13
N ALA A 502 -17.25 -21.05 -17.82
CA ALA A 502 -16.11 -20.64 -18.63
C ALA A 502 -14.82 -21.17 -18.04
N GLN A 503 -13.98 -21.82 -18.83
CA GLN A 503 -12.71 -22.42 -18.41
C GLN A 503 -11.61 -22.08 -19.42
N PHE A 504 -10.51 -21.49 -18.94
CA PHE A 504 -9.40 -21.09 -19.78
C PHE A 504 -8.09 -21.62 -19.22
N ALA A 505 -7.27 -22.17 -20.10
CA ALA A 505 -5.86 -22.42 -19.85
C ALA A 505 -5.03 -21.41 -20.63
N SER A 506 -4.06 -20.78 -19.97
CA SER A 506 -3.19 -19.81 -20.62
C SER A 506 -1.72 -20.14 -20.37
N ALA A 507 -0.90 -19.89 -21.38
CA ALA A 507 0.55 -19.95 -21.27
C ALA A 507 1.15 -18.65 -21.80
N TYR A 508 2.13 -18.10 -21.10
CA TYR A 508 2.83 -16.89 -21.56
C TYR A 508 4.34 -17.05 -21.50
N TRP A 509 4.99 -16.34 -22.36
CA TRP A 509 6.42 -16.16 -22.38
C TRP A 509 6.77 -14.69 -22.67
N SER A 510 7.81 -14.17 -22.02
CA SER A 510 8.34 -12.85 -22.31
C SER A 510 9.83 -12.77 -22.06
N LYS A 511 10.57 -12.08 -22.92
CA LYS A 511 12.00 -11.84 -22.78
C LYS A 511 12.39 -10.48 -23.32
N SER A 512 13.24 -9.78 -22.56
CA SER A 512 13.89 -8.56 -23.01
C SER A 512 15.32 -8.86 -23.47
N PHE A 513 15.69 -8.37 -24.63
CA PHE A 513 17.01 -8.47 -25.23
C PHE A 513 17.72 -7.12 -25.08
N GLY A 514 18.52 -7.01 -24.05
CA GLY A 514 19.12 -5.75 -23.64
C GLY A 514 18.04 -4.73 -23.23
N ARG A 515 18.28 -3.45 -23.57
CA ARG A 515 17.37 -2.33 -23.19
C ARG A 515 16.40 -1.93 -24.31
N LYS A 516 16.52 -2.51 -25.50
CA LYS A 516 15.82 -2.01 -26.68
C LYS A 516 14.70 -2.92 -27.17
N LEU A 517 14.88 -4.23 -27.12
CA LEU A 517 13.93 -5.18 -27.70
C LEU A 517 13.27 -6.04 -26.60
N SER A 518 11.95 -6.11 -26.63
CA SER A 518 11.17 -7.06 -25.81
C SER A 518 10.28 -7.89 -26.71
N LEU A 519 10.27 -9.19 -26.49
CA LEU A 519 9.37 -10.15 -27.16
C LEU A 519 8.43 -10.73 -26.14
N SER A 520 7.18 -10.98 -26.53
CA SER A 520 6.22 -11.72 -25.71
C SER A 520 5.33 -12.60 -26.59
N ALA A 521 4.90 -13.72 -26.02
CA ALA A 521 3.91 -14.61 -26.59
C ALA A 521 2.92 -15.03 -25.50
N ASN A 522 1.64 -15.08 -25.83
CA ASN A 522 0.58 -15.52 -24.94
C ASN A 522 -0.36 -16.42 -25.74
N TYR A 523 -0.67 -17.60 -25.21
CA TYR A 523 -1.62 -18.54 -25.76
C TYR A 523 -2.74 -18.77 -24.75
N ASN A 524 -3.99 -18.60 -25.19
CA ASN A 524 -5.18 -18.89 -24.40
C ASN A 524 -5.98 -19.97 -25.10
N HIS A 525 -6.37 -20.98 -24.34
CA HIS A 525 -7.22 -22.08 -24.78
C HIS A 525 -8.52 -22.08 -23.96
N ASP A 526 -9.65 -21.96 -24.65
CA ASP A 526 -10.97 -22.12 -24.04
C ASP A 526 -11.30 -23.61 -23.96
N ILE A 527 -11.26 -24.15 -22.72
CA ILE A 527 -11.57 -25.57 -22.47
C ILE A 527 -13.07 -25.83 -22.60
N SER A 528 -13.90 -24.81 -22.37
CA SER A 528 -15.38 -24.93 -22.46
C SER A 528 -15.89 -24.90 -23.89
N SER A 529 -15.15 -24.27 -24.80
CA SER A 529 -15.50 -24.10 -26.20
C SER A 529 -14.27 -24.24 -27.08
N ALA A 530 -14.26 -25.17 -28.02
CA ALA A 530 -13.13 -25.32 -28.94
C ALA A 530 -12.96 -24.14 -29.91
N GLU A 531 -13.87 -23.15 -29.88
CA GLU A 531 -13.96 -22.06 -30.87
C GLU A 531 -13.37 -20.72 -30.37
N ASN A 532 -12.75 -20.64 -29.17
CA ASN A 532 -12.24 -19.39 -28.57
C ASN A 532 -10.77 -19.46 -28.23
N ASN A 533 -9.97 -20.10 -29.06
CA ASN A 533 -8.52 -20.13 -28.87
C ASN A 533 -7.87 -18.82 -29.36
N SER A 534 -6.83 -18.38 -28.70
CA SER A 534 -6.08 -17.22 -29.18
C SER A 534 -4.58 -17.34 -28.91
N LEU A 535 -3.80 -16.98 -29.93
CA LEU A 535 -2.35 -16.81 -29.84
C LEU A 535 -2.01 -15.33 -30.11
N TYR A 536 -1.34 -14.71 -29.16
CA TYR A 536 -0.85 -13.35 -29.28
C TYR A 536 0.68 -13.33 -29.19
N VAL A 537 1.33 -12.78 -30.20
CA VAL A 537 2.79 -12.59 -30.24
C VAL A 537 3.08 -11.13 -30.47
N SER A 538 3.98 -10.54 -29.68
CA SER A 538 4.37 -9.15 -29.86
C SER A 538 5.86 -8.94 -29.73
N ALA A 539 6.34 -7.92 -30.45
CA ALA A 539 7.68 -7.38 -30.38
C ALA A 539 7.60 -5.88 -30.10
N SER A 540 8.33 -5.38 -29.11
CA SER A 540 8.45 -3.96 -28.81
C SER A 540 9.91 -3.53 -28.89
N LEU A 541 10.19 -2.48 -29.67
CA LEU A 541 11.51 -1.94 -29.92
C LEU A 541 11.56 -0.48 -29.49
N SER A 542 12.43 -0.14 -28.56
CA SER A 542 12.76 1.26 -28.22
C SER A 542 13.73 1.80 -29.27
N LEU A 543 13.22 2.66 -30.16
CA LEU A 543 14.02 3.29 -31.22
C LEU A 543 14.91 4.38 -30.63
N ASP A 544 14.39 5.13 -29.68
CA ASP A 544 15.05 6.19 -28.91
C ASP A 544 14.57 6.18 -27.47
N ARG A 545 15.07 7.10 -26.63
CA ARG A 545 14.64 7.24 -25.22
C ARG A 545 13.14 7.51 -25.06
N SER A 546 12.50 8.04 -26.08
CA SER A 546 11.09 8.44 -26.06
C SER A 546 10.24 7.85 -27.19
N ILE A 547 10.82 7.15 -28.16
CA ILE A 547 10.10 6.59 -29.31
C ILE A 547 10.11 5.07 -29.22
N SER A 548 8.93 4.47 -29.27
CA SER A 548 8.74 3.01 -29.29
C SER A 548 7.97 2.56 -30.52
N LEU A 549 8.42 1.46 -31.08
CA LEU A 549 7.73 0.69 -32.11
C LEU A 549 7.29 -0.63 -31.50
N SER A 550 6.01 -0.96 -31.62
CA SER A 550 5.51 -2.29 -31.28
C SER A 550 4.77 -2.90 -32.46
N SER A 551 4.99 -4.18 -32.69
CA SER A 551 4.27 -4.96 -33.69
C SER A 551 3.73 -6.23 -33.03
N SER A 552 2.49 -6.61 -33.34
CA SER A 552 1.87 -7.78 -32.81
C SER A 552 1.04 -8.52 -33.84
N VAL A 553 0.93 -9.82 -33.64
CA VAL A 553 0.02 -10.72 -34.35
C VAL A 553 -0.85 -11.41 -33.32
N GLN A 554 -2.16 -11.30 -33.48
CA GLN A 554 -3.14 -12.05 -32.72
C GLN A 554 -3.88 -12.96 -33.69
N HIS A 555 -3.81 -14.25 -33.44
CA HIS A 555 -4.54 -15.26 -34.17
C HIS A 555 -5.64 -15.85 -33.27
N THR A 556 -6.85 -15.87 -33.76
CA THR A 556 -8.01 -16.54 -33.14
C THR A 556 -8.54 -17.57 -34.11
N ASP A 557 -9.48 -18.43 -33.69
CA ASP A 557 -10.10 -19.41 -34.56
C ASP A 557 -10.81 -18.78 -35.77
N ASN A 558 -11.21 -17.50 -35.66
CA ASN A 558 -12.02 -16.81 -36.66
C ASN A 558 -11.25 -15.73 -37.45
N ASP A 559 -10.15 -15.21 -36.91
CA ASP A 559 -9.41 -14.13 -37.56
C ASP A 559 -7.92 -14.10 -37.18
N THR A 560 -7.16 -13.34 -37.97
CA THR A 560 -5.78 -12.98 -37.66
C THR A 560 -5.61 -11.47 -37.77
N LEU A 561 -5.26 -10.83 -36.67
CA LEU A 561 -5.04 -9.40 -36.56
C LEU A 561 -3.54 -9.10 -36.51
N PHE A 562 -3.05 -8.36 -37.47
CA PHE A 562 -1.72 -7.73 -37.46
C PHE A 562 -1.86 -6.29 -36.97
N ALA A 563 -1.05 -5.87 -36.03
CA ALA A 563 -1.03 -4.48 -35.56
C ALA A 563 0.41 -3.97 -35.43
N THR A 564 0.62 -2.74 -35.87
CA THR A 564 1.89 -2.02 -35.70
C THR A 564 1.58 -0.64 -35.13
N ASP A 565 2.27 -0.27 -34.08
CA ASP A 565 2.11 0.99 -33.35
C ASP A 565 3.48 1.67 -33.23
N LEU A 566 3.55 2.93 -33.63
CA LEU A 566 4.70 3.79 -33.47
C LEU A 566 4.28 4.98 -32.62
N SER A 567 4.92 5.21 -31.48
CA SER A 567 4.49 6.23 -30.57
C SER A 567 5.65 6.97 -29.88
N LYS A 568 5.38 8.23 -29.58
CA LYS A 568 6.20 9.10 -28.74
C LYS A 568 5.29 9.78 -27.71
N PRO A 569 5.31 9.40 -26.43
CA PRO A 569 4.55 10.08 -25.41
C PRO A 569 5.06 11.51 -25.20
N ALA A 570 4.15 12.43 -24.86
CA ALA A 570 4.54 13.77 -24.40
C ALA A 570 5.32 13.66 -23.08
N SER A 571 6.36 14.47 -22.92
CA SER A 571 7.15 14.52 -21.68
C SER A 571 6.28 14.89 -20.46
N ASN A 572 6.68 14.42 -19.28
CA ASN A 572 6.04 14.84 -18.02
C ASN A 572 6.17 16.33 -17.74
N THR A 573 7.25 16.95 -18.24
CA THR A 573 7.47 18.40 -18.15
C THR A 573 6.64 19.20 -19.15
N GLY A 574 6.08 18.54 -20.18
CA GLY A 574 5.29 19.15 -21.25
C GLY A 574 5.86 18.91 -22.63
N GLY A 575 5.10 19.29 -23.65
CA GLY A 575 5.48 19.15 -25.06
C GLY A 575 4.49 18.32 -25.88
N ILE A 576 4.94 17.93 -27.08
CA ILE A 576 4.13 17.18 -28.03
C ILE A 576 4.49 15.70 -28.00
N GLY A 577 3.46 14.87 -27.87
CA GLY A 577 3.50 13.44 -28.15
C GLY A 577 2.67 13.11 -29.41
N TRP A 578 2.90 11.94 -29.95
CA TRP A 578 2.16 11.44 -31.11
C TRP A 578 2.10 9.92 -31.13
N ARG A 579 1.12 9.39 -31.83
CA ARG A 579 0.93 7.95 -32.06
C ARG A 579 0.42 7.72 -33.48
N ALA A 580 0.98 6.72 -34.14
CA ALA A 580 0.49 6.18 -35.40
C ALA A 580 0.33 4.67 -35.29
N GLN A 581 -0.84 4.16 -35.61
CA GLN A 581 -1.15 2.73 -35.56
C GLN A 581 -1.78 2.29 -36.85
N ALA A 582 -1.35 1.14 -37.36
CA ALA A 582 -1.98 0.43 -38.47
C ALA A 582 -2.36 -0.97 -38.00
N ARG A 583 -3.53 -1.43 -38.42
CA ARG A 583 -4.05 -2.78 -38.16
C ARG A 583 -4.61 -3.38 -39.44
N HIS A 584 -4.36 -4.66 -39.62
CA HIS A 584 -4.91 -5.44 -40.72
C HIS A 584 -5.49 -6.74 -40.19
N ARG A 585 -6.77 -6.96 -40.41
CA ARG A 585 -7.48 -8.16 -39.99
C ARG A 585 -7.80 -9.01 -41.19
N LEU A 586 -7.30 -10.24 -41.15
CA LEU A 586 -7.65 -11.29 -42.08
C LEU A 586 -8.76 -12.15 -41.46
N ASN A 587 -9.91 -12.20 -42.06
CA ASN A 587 -11.05 -13.00 -41.59
C ASN A 587 -11.05 -14.37 -42.27
N THR A 588 -11.09 -15.43 -41.48
CA THR A 588 -11.16 -16.83 -41.98
C THR A 588 -12.59 -17.32 -42.11
N GLY A 589 -13.57 -16.56 -41.61
CA GLY A 589 -15.02 -16.90 -41.70
C GLY A 589 -15.62 -16.64 -43.07
N LYS A 590 -16.52 -17.51 -43.49
CA LYS A 590 -17.10 -17.53 -44.88
C LYS A 590 -17.84 -16.24 -45.30
N ASN A 591 -18.16 -15.31 -44.40
CA ASN A 591 -18.95 -14.11 -44.70
C ASN A 591 -18.32 -12.79 -44.28
N ASN A 592 -17.10 -12.76 -43.71
CA ASN A 592 -16.44 -11.55 -43.26
C ASN A 592 -15.33 -11.15 -44.21
N LYS A 593 -15.30 -9.87 -44.59
CA LYS A 593 -14.23 -9.29 -45.42
C LYS A 593 -13.05 -8.92 -44.54
N ASP A 594 -11.87 -9.00 -45.09
CA ASP A 594 -10.66 -8.43 -44.50
C ASP A 594 -10.85 -6.92 -44.26
N SER A 595 -10.34 -6.42 -43.15
CA SER A 595 -10.42 -4.98 -42.84
C SER A 595 -9.06 -4.42 -42.51
N THR A 596 -8.86 -3.15 -42.89
CA THR A 596 -7.67 -2.39 -42.54
C THR A 596 -8.09 -1.16 -41.79
N SER A 597 -7.57 -0.98 -40.59
CA SER A 597 -7.83 0.19 -39.78
C SER A 597 -6.53 0.90 -39.38
N GLY A 598 -6.65 2.19 -39.08
CA GLY A 598 -5.51 2.97 -38.66
C GLY A 598 -5.92 4.11 -37.72
N VAL A 599 -4.98 4.57 -36.92
CA VAL A 599 -5.14 5.73 -36.03
C VAL A 599 -3.91 6.60 -36.15
N ALA A 600 -4.13 7.89 -36.29
CA ALA A 600 -3.08 8.90 -36.14
C ALA A 600 -3.54 9.92 -35.09
N GLU A 601 -2.69 10.19 -34.12
CA GLU A 601 -3.02 10.98 -32.94
C GLU A 601 -1.88 11.91 -32.57
N LEU A 602 -2.22 13.13 -32.19
CA LEU A 602 -1.34 14.12 -31.58
C LEU A 602 -1.84 14.47 -30.19
N ASN A 603 -0.93 14.55 -29.24
CA ASN A 603 -1.24 15.08 -27.92
C ASN A 603 -0.26 16.19 -27.56
N TYR A 604 -0.79 17.25 -26.97
CA TYR A 604 -0.01 18.36 -26.43
C TYR A 604 -0.25 18.48 -24.94
N ARG A 605 0.80 18.38 -24.16
CA ARG A 605 0.79 18.59 -22.71
C ARG A 605 1.39 19.94 -22.40
N GLY A 606 0.54 20.90 -22.02
CA GLY A 606 0.94 22.25 -21.62
C GLY A 606 0.88 22.46 -20.10
N HIS A 607 1.21 23.66 -19.66
CA HIS A 607 1.05 24.08 -18.26
C HIS A 607 -0.43 24.22 -17.88
N TYR A 608 -1.28 24.66 -18.82
CA TYR A 608 -2.69 24.99 -18.59
C TYR A 608 -3.64 23.80 -18.81
N GLY A 609 -3.14 22.69 -19.34
CA GLY A 609 -3.95 21.50 -19.63
C GLY A 609 -3.29 20.58 -20.63
N GLN A 610 -4.05 19.60 -21.09
CA GLN A 610 -3.64 18.68 -22.13
C GLN A 610 -4.71 18.65 -23.23
N ILE A 611 -4.28 18.68 -24.49
CA ILE A 611 -5.14 18.56 -25.66
C ILE A 611 -4.67 17.34 -26.45
N GLN A 612 -5.61 16.58 -26.97
CA GLN A 612 -5.39 15.43 -27.80
C GLN A 612 -6.33 15.50 -29.00
N ALA A 613 -5.86 15.20 -30.17
CA ALA A 613 -6.68 15.11 -31.38
C ALA A 613 -6.17 13.95 -32.26
N GLY A 614 -7.10 13.28 -32.91
CA GLY A 614 -6.76 12.14 -33.76
C GLY A 614 -7.82 11.88 -34.83
N ILE A 615 -7.39 11.04 -35.76
CA ILE A 615 -8.24 10.45 -36.79
C ILE A 615 -8.10 8.94 -36.71
N ALA A 616 -9.21 8.24 -36.87
CA ALA A 616 -9.26 6.80 -36.97
C ALA A 616 -10.02 6.40 -38.22
N GLY A 617 -9.53 5.41 -38.97
CA GLY A 617 -10.19 4.86 -40.15
C GLY A 617 -10.32 3.35 -40.06
N ASP A 618 -11.42 2.78 -40.59
CA ASP A 618 -11.67 1.34 -40.67
C ASP A 618 -12.47 1.01 -41.94
N GLY A 619 -11.90 0.22 -42.84
CA GLY A 619 -12.58 -0.32 -44.00
C GLY A 619 -13.09 0.71 -45.03
N GLY A 620 -12.69 1.96 -44.94
CA GLY A 620 -13.16 3.08 -45.78
C GLY A 620 -13.93 4.15 -45.02
N ASP A 621 -14.40 3.85 -43.81
CA ASP A 621 -15.03 4.82 -42.91
C ASP A 621 -13.97 5.50 -42.05
N TYR A 622 -14.18 6.77 -41.74
CA TYR A 622 -13.28 7.49 -40.85
C TYR A 622 -14.04 8.27 -39.77
N SER A 623 -13.34 8.46 -38.65
CA SER A 623 -13.79 9.32 -37.56
C SER A 623 -12.66 10.22 -37.12
N SER A 624 -13.00 11.42 -36.68
CA SER A 624 -12.08 12.35 -36.03
C SER A 624 -12.53 12.63 -34.61
N TYR A 625 -11.58 12.86 -33.75
CA TYR A 625 -11.86 13.17 -32.34
C TYR A 625 -10.87 14.18 -31.79
N ALA A 626 -11.33 14.92 -30.79
CA ALA A 626 -10.48 15.80 -30.00
C ALA A 626 -10.89 15.76 -28.52
N SER A 627 -9.95 15.91 -27.64
CA SER A 627 -10.20 16.03 -26.20
C SER A 627 -9.36 17.12 -25.57
N ALA A 628 -9.90 17.73 -24.51
CA ALA A 628 -9.21 18.71 -23.69
C ALA A 628 -9.41 18.38 -22.22
N THR A 629 -8.32 18.26 -21.46
CA THR A 629 -8.35 18.01 -20.02
C THR A 629 -7.56 19.08 -19.28
N GLY A 630 -8.11 19.50 -18.14
CA GLY A 630 -7.45 20.50 -17.32
C GLY A 630 -8.20 20.79 -16.04
N ALA A 631 -7.76 21.82 -15.36
CA ALA A 631 -8.38 22.31 -14.15
C ALA A 631 -8.36 23.86 -14.09
N VAL A 632 -9.37 24.43 -13.45
CA VAL A 632 -9.43 25.85 -13.08
C VAL A 632 -9.52 25.91 -11.56
N VAL A 633 -8.62 26.67 -10.94
CA VAL A 633 -8.51 26.81 -9.47
C VAL A 633 -8.68 28.27 -9.09
N THR A 634 -9.52 28.56 -8.11
CA THR A 634 -9.54 29.84 -7.42
C THR A 634 -9.14 29.65 -5.96
N MET A 635 -8.04 30.27 -5.56
CA MET A 635 -7.44 30.17 -4.23
C MET A 635 -6.46 31.32 -4.00
N GLY A 636 -6.38 31.80 -2.75
CA GLY A 636 -5.42 32.85 -2.36
C GLY A 636 -5.55 34.15 -3.13
N GLY A 637 -6.78 34.51 -3.60
CA GLY A 637 -7.06 35.71 -4.41
C GLY A 637 -6.64 35.58 -5.88
N GLY A 638 -6.17 34.42 -6.34
CA GLY A 638 -5.79 34.12 -7.71
C GLY A 638 -6.80 33.21 -8.43
N LEU A 639 -6.80 33.27 -9.76
CA LEU A 639 -7.46 32.35 -10.67
C LEU A 639 -6.37 31.71 -11.54
N PHE A 640 -6.34 30.38 -11.57
CA PHE A 640 -5.28 29.62 -12.24
C PHE A 640 -5.89 28.56 -13.15
N ALA A 641 -5.38 28.44 -14.36
CA ALA A 641 -5.61 27.30 -15.22
C ALA A 641 -4.39 26.37 -15.14
N THR A 642 -4.63 25.06 -15.07
CA THR A 642 -3.57 24.05 -14.96
C THR A 642 -4.04 22.70 -15.50
N ARG A 643 -3.15 21.72 -15.52
CA ARG A 643 -3.51 20.31 -15.76
C ARG A 643 -4.43 19.82 -14.65
N GLN A 644 -5.19 18.76 -14.94
CA GLN A 644 -6.09 18.14 -13.97
C GLN A 644 -5.39 17.87 -12.63
N ILE A 645 -6.06 18.20 -11.54
CA ILE A 645 -5.53 18.06 -10.16
C ILE A 645 -6.24 16.92 -9.45
N ASN A 646 -5.48 15.87 -9.11
CA ASN A 646 -5.97 14.71 -8.38
C ASN A 646 -5.31 14.54 -6.99
N SER A 647 -4.34 15.41 -6.64
CA SER A 647 -3.56 15.36 -5.39
C SER A 647 -3.52 16.73 -4.71
N GLY A 648 -2.61 16.92 -3.76
CA GLY A 648 -2.38 18.21 -3.10
C GLY A 648 -1.86 19.30 -4.05
N PHE A 649 -2.15 20.53 -3.73
CA PHE A 649 -1.65 21.73 -4.42
C PHE A 649 -1.56 22.90 -3.44
N ALA A 650 -0.79 23.93 -3.79
CA ALA A 650 -0.64 25.13 -3.00
C ALA A 650 -0.52 26.36 -3.91
N VAL A 651 -0.78 27.54 -3.34
CA VAL A 651 -0.48 28.82 -4.00
C VAL A 651 0.69 29.48 -3.24
N VAL A 652 1.78 29.73 -3.94
CA VAL A 652 2.90 30.52 -3.46
C VAL A 652 2.58 31.99 -3.70
N SER A 653 2.79 32.83 -2.66
CA SER A 653 2.64 34.28 -2.76
C SER A 653 3.97 34.96 -2.43
N THR A 654 4.38 35.87 -3.30
CA THR A 654 5.54 36.76 -3.12
C THR A 654 5.13 38.19 -2.82
N SER A 655 3.97 38.35 -2.14
CA SER A 655 3.45 39.67 -1.71
C SER A 655 3.35 40.71 -2.84
N GLY A 656 2.91 40.25 -4.03
CA GLY A 656 2.69 41.13 -5.20
C GLY A 656 3.89 41.26 -6.14
N ILE A 657 5.02 40.59 -5.85
CA ILE A 657 6.21 40.65 -6.72
C ILE A 657 6.10 39.61 -7.83
N ALA A 658 6.11 40.09 -9.05
CA ALA A 658 6.02 39.24 -10.23
C ALA A 658 7.38 38.61 -10.61
N ASN A 659 7.32 37.57 -11.43
CA ASN A 659 8.47 36.92 -12.07
C ASN A 659 9.48 36.27 -11.12
N ILE A 660 9.12 36.00 -9.87
CA ILE A 660 9.98 35.29 -8.92
C ILE A 660 9.97 33.78 -9.25
N PRO A 661 11.14 33.19 -9.52
CA PRO A 661 11.23 31.77 -9.78
C PRO A 661 10.88 30.93 -8.54
N VAL A 662 10.07 29.91 -8.77
CA VAL A 662 9.64 28.96 -7.74
C VAL A 662 10.12 27.57 -8.13
N SER A 663 10.61 26.84 -7.14
CA SER A 663 11.03 25.44 -7.28
C SER A 663 10.22 24.52 -6.37
N LEU A 664 9.99 23.30 -6.81
CA LEU A 664 9.43 22.18 -6.05
C LEU A 664 10.48 21.06 -6.04
N GLN A 665 10.87 20.59 -4.84
CA GLN A 665 11.92 19.57 -4.69
C GLN A 665 13.21 19.92 -5.46
N ASN A 666 13.64 21.18 -5.39
CA ASN A 666 14.78 21.77 -6.14
C ASN A 666 14.62 21.77 -7.68
N SER A 667 13.45 21.45 -8.24
CA SER A 667 13.17 21.54 -9.67
C SER A 667 12.35 22.79 -9.96
N ALA A 668 12.80 23.63 -10.91
CA ALA A 668 12.06 24.82 -11.32
C ALA A 668 10.68 24.45 -11.91
N ILE A 669 9.61 25.09 -11.41
CA ILE A 669 8.23 24.84 -11.84
C ILE A 669 7.59 26.02 -12.53
N GLY A 670 8.10 27.23 -12.37
CA GLY A 670 7.59 28.43 -12.99
C GLY A 670 7.98 29.69 -12.23
N THR A 671 7.36 30.80 -12.63
CA THR A 671 7.53 32.13 -12.00
C THR A 671 6.18 32.68 -11.55
N THR A 672 6.18 33.52 -10.52
CA THR A 672 5.00 34.22 -10.05
C THR A 672 4.43 35.16 -11.10
N ASN A 673 3.12 35.27 -11.18
CA ASN A 673 2.39 36.14 -12.12
C ASN A 673 2.45 37.64 -11.68
N SER A 674 1.74 38.52 -12.42
CA SER A 674 1.68 39.97 -12.12
C SER A 674 1.15 40.32 -10.73
N LYS A 675 0.48 39.40 -10.03
CA LYS A 675 0.00 39.55 -8.65
C LYS A 675 0.95 38.89 -7.64
N GLY A 676 2.12 38.41 -8.06
CA GLY A 676 3.04 37.69 -7.21
C GLY A 676 2.55 36.30 -6.79
N LEU A 677 1.69 35.64 -7.58
CA LEU A 677 1.10 34.35 -7.24
C LEU A 677 1.52 33.25 -8.23
N LEU A 678 1.79 32.04 -7.74
CA LEU A 678 2.00 30.85 -8.56
C LEU A 678 1.28 29.63 -7.95
N LEU A 679 0.52 28.90 -8.75
CA LEU A 679 -0.05 27.60 -8.36
C LEU A 679 1.04 26.52 -8.50
N VAL A 680 1.26 25.78 -7.41
CA VAL A 680 2.21 24.66 -7.34
C VAL A 680 1.44 23.34 -7.28
N THR A 681 1.61 22.50 -8.29
CA THR A 681 0.96 21.18 -8.41
C THR A 681 1.82 20.26 -9.29
N PRO A 682 1.83 18.92 -9.06
CA PRO A 682 1.19 18.19 -7.95
C PRO A 682 2.03 18.24 -6.66
N LEU A 683 1.38 18.28 -5.52
CA LEU A 683 2.00 18.09 -4.21
C LEU A 683 1.61 16.73 -3.63
N ASN A 684 2.52 16.13 -2.86
CA ASN A 684 2.23 14.93 -2.10
C ASN A 684 1.39 15.31 -0.87
N ALA A 685 0.12 14.89 -0.84
CA ALA A 685 -0.76 15.15 0.29
C ALA A 685 -0.21 14.48 1.57
N TYR A 686 -0.28 15.20 2.69
CA TYR A 686 0.16 14.72 4.01
C TYR A 686 1.64 14.29 4.10
N GLN A 687 2.49 14.82 3.22
CA GLN A 687 3.94 14.64 3.21
C GLN A 687 4.64 15.98 3.15
N GLU A 688 5.92 16.01 3.51
CA GLU A 688 6.75 17.21 3.35
C GLU A 688 6.97 17.48 1.85
N ASN A 689 6.63 18.71 1.43
CA ASN A 689 6.87 19.20 0.08
C ASN A 689 7.80 20.41 0.19
N LYS A 690 9.03 20.30 -0.30
CA LYS A 690 9.98 21.39 -0.28
C LYS A 690 9.68 22.37 -1.42
N ILE A 691 9.10 23.51 -1.09
CA ILE A 691 8.87 24.62 -2.03
C ILE A 691 9.88 25.71 -1.73
N GLY A 692 10.67 26.13 -2.72
CA GLY A 692 11.67 27.18 -2.61
C GLY A 692 11.37 28.34 -3.56
N ILE A 693 11.75 29.55 -3.16
CA ILE A 693 11.79 30.73 -4.02
C ILE A 693 13.23 31.16 -4.23
N ASP A 694 13.56 31.71 -5.41
CA ASP A 694 14.88 32.29 -5.68
C ASP A 694 14.94 33.70 -5.10
N PRO A 695 15.73 33.95 -4.05
CA PRO A 695 15.80 35.26 -3.40
C PRO A 695 16.60 36.28 -4.22
N MET A 696 17.41 35.87 -5.22
CA MET A 696 18.27 36.80 -5.98
C MET A 696 17.50 37.78 -6.84
N GLN A 697 16.23 37.50 -7.13
CA GLN A 697 15.35 38.39 -7.91
C GLN A 697 14.37 39.19 -7.05
N LEU A 698 14.51 39.12 -5.72
CA LEU A 698 13.73 39.95 -4.81
C LEU A 698 14.40 41.31 -4.59
N PRO A 699 13.64 42.41 -4.42
CA PRO A 699 14.19 43.69 -4.00
C PRO A 699 14.98 43.59 -2.66
N ALA A 700 16.09 44.30 -2.58
CA ALA A 700 17.03 44.19 -1.46
C ALA A 700 16.46 44.68 -0.12
N ASP A 701 15.37 45.45 -0.13
CA ASP A 701 14.66 46.00 1.04
C ASP A 701 13.64 45.00 1.64
N LEU A 702 13.45 43.85 1.01
CA LEU A 702 12.51 42.81 1.50
C LEU A 702 13.20 41.87 2.46
N ARG A 703 12.63 41.74 3.65
CA ARG A 703 13.02 40.74 4.62
C ARG A 703 12.31 39.42 4.30
N ILE A 704 13.07 38.38 4.04
CA ILE A 704 12.58 37.04 3.82
C ILE A 704 12.64 36.28 5.15
N ASP A 705 11.49 35.89 5.70
CA ASP A 705 11.45 35.11 6.92
C ASP A 705 11.85 33.62 6.66
N LYS A 706 11.48 33.07 5.50
CA LYS A 706 11.82 31.70 5.07
C LYS A 706 11.95 31.61 3.55
N VAL A 707 13.05 31.08 3.07
CA VAL A 707 13.30 30.83 1.63
C VAL A 707 12.71 29.48 1.18
N ASN A 708 12.55 28.53 2.09
CA ASN A 708 11.98 27.20 1.86
C ASN A 708 10.88 26.91 2.89
N ILE A 709 9.80 26.34 2.43
CA ILE A 709 8.64 25.94 3.24
C ILE A 709 8.36 24.46 3.00
#